data_517103a72e09d73a73b79b1d4ea31e95
#
_entry.id   517103a72e09d73a73b79b1d4ea31e95
#
_cell.length_a   1.000
_cell.length_b   1.000
_cell.length_c   1.000
_cell.angle_alpha   90.00
_cell.angle_beta   90.00
_cell.angle_gamma   90.00
#
_symmetry.space_group_name_H-M   'P 1'
#
loop_
_entity.id
_entity.type
_entity.pdbx_description
1 polymer ?
#
loop_
_entity_poly.entity_id
_entity_poly.type
_entity_poly.pdbx_seq_one_letter_code
_entity_poly.pdbx_strand_id
1 'polypeptide(L)'
;MTHPPKTPLLDQVTYPADLRKLEDRDLPQLAREVRDEMIDAVSRTGGHLGAGLGVVELTIAIHSVFDTPDDRLIFDVGHQCYPHKILTGRRDRIRTLRQENGLSGFTRRAESEYDPFGAAHSSTSISAGLGMAIAADLDKNDRRVIAVIGDGAMSAGMAYEALNNAGALDARLIVILNDNDMSIAPPTGAMSAYLARLASGRTYMGFRDFGKKLTAYLGKNIDRAITRAVEHARGYVTGGTMFEEMGFYHIGPIDGHSFDHLLPVLRNVRDNARGPVLIHVVTQKGKGYPPAEAAADKYHGVNKFDVITGAQARVKPNAPSYTSVFAEALVQEAALDDTIVGITAAMPNGTGLDKLAEAFPSRCFDVGIAEQHAVTFAAGLAAEGYKPFAALYSTFLQRAYDQVVHDVAIQGLPVRFPIDRAGFVGADGPTHAGSFDTAFLATLPGFVVMAAADEAELKHMVRTAAAYDAGPISFRYPRGEGVGVDMPARGEILQIGKGRIVKEGTKVALLSFGTRLADCLLAAEDLEAAGLTTTVADARFAKPLDHELIRQLARHHEMLITVEEGSVGGFGSQVMQYLSSEGLLDNGLKIRSLVMPDIWMEQAKPEAMNAHAGLDRAGIVSTVFRALGRGVAVGVAG
;
A
#
# COMPACT_ATOMS: atom_id res chain seq x y z
N MET A 1 25.21 -21.26 -8.58
CA MET A 1 25.09 -21.00 -7.12
C MET A 1 26.08 -19.89 -6.78
N THR A 2 25.59 -18.71 -6.58
CA THR A 2 26.42 -17.59 -6.11
C THR A 2 26.73 -17.82 -4.64
N HIS A 3 28.02 -17.78 -4.28
CA HIS A 3 28.43 -17.76 -2.87
C HIS A 3 27.86 -16.51 -2.20
N PRO A 4 27.46 -16.58 -0.91
CA PRO A 4 27.04 -15.41 -0.17
C PRO A 4 28.16 -14.33 -0.22
N PRO A 5 27.80 -13.04 -0.20
CA PRO A 5 28.78 -11.97 -0.27
C PRO A 5 29.77 -12.05 0.91
N LYS A 6 31.00 -11.61 0.69
CA LYS A 6 32.01 -11.47 1.76
C LYS A 6 31.79 -10.16 2.48
N THR A 7 31.54 -10.22 3.78
CA THR A 7 31.08 -9.08 4.58
C THR A 7 31.83 -8.94 5.90
N PRO A 8 33.20 -8.81 5.87
CA PRO A 8 34.01 -8.89 7.08
C PRO A 8 33.75 -7.80 8.12
N LEU A 9 33.28 -6.60 7.73
CA LEU A 9 32.84 -5.57 8.67
C LEU A 9 31.42 -5.81 9.15
N LEU A 10 30.50 -6.13 8.24
CA LEU A 10 29.11 -6.40 8.60
C LEU A 10 28.98 -7.64 9.50
N ASP A 11 29.91 -8.60 9.41
CA ASP A 11 29.95 -9.77 10.30
C ASP A 11 30.25 -9.40 11.77
N GLN A 12 30.75 -8.18 12.01
CA GLN A 12 31.02 -7.64 13.34
C GLN A 12 29.86 -6.77 13.88
N VAL A 13 28.84 -6.51 13.05
CA VAL A 13 27.71 -5.63 13.38
C VAL A 13 26.42 -6.43 13.44
N THR A 14 25.94 -6.68 14.63
CA THR A 14 24.62 -7.29 14.85
C THR A 14 23.57 -6.22 15.15
N TYR A 15 23.94 -5.24 15.97
CA TYR A 15 23.07 -4.15 16.39
C TYR A 15 23.72 -2.78 16.19
N PRO A 16 22.95 -1.69 16.20
CA PRO A 16 23.49 -0.32 16.09
C PRO A 16 24.56 0.01 17.14
N ALA A 17 24.51 -0.61 18.31
CA ALA A 17 25.54 -0.46 19.33
C ALA A 17 26.92 -0.97 18.88
N ASP A 18 26.97 -1.98 18.01
CA ASP A 18 28.22 -2.48 17.43
C ASP A 18 28.70 -1.54 16.31
N LEU A 19 27.77 -1.04 15.50
CA LEU A 19 28.06 -0.07 14.46
C LEU A 19 28.73 1.20 15.02
N ARG A 20 28.26 1.69 16.18
CA ARG A 20 28.84 2.87 16.87
C ARG A 20 30.28 2.67 17.38
N LYS A 21 30.80 1.44 17.37
CA LYS A 21 32.19 1.14 17.72
C LYS A 21 33.15 1.27 16.53
N LEU A 22 32.61 1.31 15.29
CA LEU A 22 33.40 1.46 14.07
C LEU A 22 33.87 2.92 13.91
N GLU A 23 35.02 3.08 13.27
CA GLU A 23 35.51 4.41 12.91
C GLU A 23 34.79 4.94 11.64
N ASP A 24 34.63 6.27 11.53
CA ASP A 24 33.97 6.89 10.38
C ASP A 24 34.57 6.45 9.03
N ARG A 25 35.88 6.19 8.99
CA ARG A 25 36.58 5.72 7.76
C ARG A 25 36.15 4.32 7.30
N ASP A 26 35.56 3.50 8.18
CA ASP A 26 35.16 2.12 7.87
C ASP A 26 33.72 2.08 7.31
N LEU A 27 32.91 3.12 7.54
CA LEU A 27 31.51 3.17 7.13
C LEU A 27 31.28 3.04 5.62
N PRO A 28 32.13 3.57 4.72
CA PRO A 28 31.99 3.34 3.28
C PRO A 28 32.15 1.87 2.88
N GLN A 29 32.99 1.10 3.58
CA GLN A 29 33.11 -0.33 3.34
C GLN A 29 31.87 -1.06 3.88
N LEU A 30 31.42 -0.74 5.07
CA LEU A 30 30.18 -1.29 5.63
C LEU A 30 28.97 -1.05 4.72
N ALA A 31 28.87 0.14 4.12
CA ALA A 31 27.79 0.46 3.18
C ALA A 31 27.81 -0.45 1.94
N ARG A 32 28.99 -0.76 1.41
CA ARG A 32 29.11 -1.74 0.30
C ARG A 32 28.66 -3.13 0.73
N GLU A 33 29.08 -3.59 1.89
CA GLU A 33 28.75 -4.92 2.42
C GLU A 33 27.24 -5.07 2.72
N VAL A 34 26.61 -4.05 3.31
CA VAL A 34 25.15 -4.00 3.52
C VAL A 34 24.38 -4.04 2.18
N ARG A 35 24.89 -3.33 1.17
CA ARG A 35 24.31 -3.29 -0.17
C ARG A 35 24.38 -4.67 -0.83
N ASP A 36 25.53 -5.33 -0.78
CA ASP A 36 25.73 -6.65 -1.36
C ASP A 36 24.86 -7.72 -0.67
N GLU A 37 24.78 -7.67 0.67
CA GLU A 37 23.89 -8.53 1.47
C GLU A 37 22.42 -8.36 1.08
N MET A 38 21.98 -7.11 0.91
CA MET A 38 20.60 -6.79 0.52
C MET A 38 20.29 -7.27 -0.91
N ILE A 39 21.21 -7.07 -1.87
CA ILE A 39 21.03 -7.53 -3.25
C ILE A 39 20.92 -9.05 -3.29
N ASP A 40 21.80 -9.79 -2.60
CA ASP A 40 21.72 -11.24 -2.51
C ASP A 40 20.39 -11.71 -1.89
N ALA A 41 19.97 -11.11 -0.80
CA ALA A 41 18.71 -11.46 -0.13
C ALA A 41 17.49 -11.25 -1.03
N VAL A 42 17.34 -10.05 -1.61
CA VAL A 42 16.19 -9.69 -2.44
C VAL A 42 16.18 -10.42 -3.78
N SER A 43 17.35 -10.80 -4.31
CA SER A 43 17.42 -11.64 -5.51
C SER A 43 16.68 -12.97 -5.36
N ARG A 44 16.62 -13.48 -4.14
CA ARG A 44 15.97 -14.78 -3.78
C ARG A 44 14.51 -14.62 -3.36
N THR A 45 14.13 -13.50 -2.78
CA THR A 45 12.79 -13.28 -2.23
C THR A 45 11.90 -12.43 -3.13
N GLY A 46 12.48 -11.55 -3.94
CA GLY A 46 11.81 -10.38 -4.48
C GLY A 46 11.60 -9.32 -3.40
N GLY A 47 11.09 -8.15 -3.77
CA GLY A 47 10.78 -7.07 -2.83
C GLY A 47 11.15 -5.68 -3.33
N HIS A 48 11.24 -4.70 -2.41
CA HIS A 48 11.52 -3.30 -2.70
C HIS A 48 13.03 -3.03 -2.66
N LEU A 49 13.74 -3.26 -3.76
CA LEU A 49 15.20 -3.18 -3.77
C LEU A 49 15.71 -1.74 -3.94
N GLY A 50 15.22 -1.04 -4.96
CA GLY A 50 15.79 0.25 -5.36
C GLY A 50 15.71 1.33 -4.28
N ALA A 51 14.60 1.38 -3.54
CA ALA A 51 14.42 2.32 -2.44
C ALA A 51 15.40 2.05 -1.29
N GLY A 52 15.59 0.76 -0.93
CA GLY A 52 16.56 0.35 0.09
C GLY A 52 18.00 0.68 -0.30
N LEU A 53 18.38 0.45 -1.57
CA LEU A 53 19.71 0.80 -2.10
C LEU A 53 20.01 2.31 -2.01
N GLY A 54 18.98 3.13 -2.19
CA GLY A 54 19.11 4.58 -2.12
C GLY A 54 19.38 5.13 -0.72
N VAL A 55 19.10 4.38 0.33
CA VAL A 55 19.22 4.86 1.73
C VAL A 55 20.23 4.09 2.57
N VAL A 56 21.13 3.33 1.98
CA VAL A 56 22.12 2.53 2.73
C VAL A 56 23.01 3.44 3.56
N GLU A 57 23.64 4.43 2.96
CA GLU A 57 24.52 5.37 3.66
C GLU A 57 23.76 6.19 4.71
N LEU A 58 22.58 6.67 4.36
CA LEU A 58 21.73 7.42 5.28
C LEU A 58 21.34 6.57 6.51
N THR A 59 20.93 5.31 6.32
CA THR A 59 20.57 4.41 7.41
C THR A 59 21.75 4.13 8.33
N ILE A 60 22.93 3.87 7.77
CA ILE A 60 24.16 3.67 8.53
C ILE A 60 24.51 4.95 9.32
N ALA A 61 24.44 6.12 8.69
CA ALA A 61 24.74 7.39 9.34
C ALA A 61 23.79 7.68 10.50
N ILE A 62 22.49 7.42 10.35
CA ILE A 62 21.50 7.58 11.44
C ILE A 62 21.86 6.67 12.60
N HIS A 63 22.08 5.37 12.37
CA HIS A 63 22.41 4.41 13.44
C HIS A 63 23.79 4.62 14.07
N SER A 64 24.72 5.28 13.36
CA SER A 64 26.02 5.67 13.90
C SER A 64 25.93 6.86 14.85
N VAL A 65 24.98 7.77 14.60
CA VAL A 65 24.86 9.03 15.34
C VAL A 65 23.86 8.96 16.47
N PHE A 66 22.69 8.35 16.26
CA PHE A 66 21.60 8.29 17.23
C PHE A 66 21.61 6.98 18.02
N ASP A 67 21.18 7.03 19.27
CA ASP A 67 21.18 5.88 20.16
C ASP A 67 19.89 5.06 20.04
N THR A 68 19.68 4.48 18.82
CA THR A 68 18.55 3.57 18.61
C THR A 68 18.75 2.27 19.37
N PRO A 69 17.68 1.65 19.95
CA PRO A 69 16.27 1.98 19.81
C PRO A 69 15.74 3.04 20.79
N ASP A 70 16.56 3.57 21.72
CA ASP A 70 16.06 4.61 22.63
C ASP A 70 15.66 5.88 21.88
N ASP A 71 16.53 6.40 21.01
CA ASP A 71 16.12 7.33 19.96
C ASP A 71 15.20 6.61 18.96
N ARG A 72 14.07 7.22 18.59
CA ARG A 72 13.04 6.61 17.76
C ARG A 72 13.28 6.92 16.29
N LEU A 73 13.46 5.89 15.48
CA LEU A 73 13.59 5.99 14.02
C LEU A 73 12.35 5.44 13.33
N ILE A 74 11.66 6.27 12.55
CA ILE A 74 10.47 5.91 11.79
C ILE A 74 10.77 6.08 10.30
N PHE A 75 10.52 5.03 9.51
CA PHE A 75 10.55 5.10 8.06
C PHE A 75 9.14 5.26 7.51
N ASP A 76 8.89 6.32 6.75
CA ASP A 76 7.62 6.50 6.03
C ASP A 76 7.48 5.43 4.95
N VAL A 77 6.29 4.88 4.76
CA VAL A 77 6.03 3.67 3.97
C VAL A 77 6.79 2.46 4.47
N GLY A 78 8.06 2.59 4.81
CA GLY A 78 8.90 1.52 5.34
C GLY A 78 9.41 0.51 4.29
N HIS A 79 9.17 0.73 3.00
CA HIS A 79 9.66 -0.13 1.91
C HIS A 79 11.19 -0.03 1.71
N GLN A 80 11.83 1.02 2.22
CA GLN A 80 13.27 1.24 2.20
C GLN A 80 14.00 0.67 3.44
N CYS A 81 13.32 -0.04 4.33
CA CYS A 81 13.84 -0.46 5.64
C CYS A 81 14.80 -1.67 5.62
N TYR A 82 15.15 -2.24 4.47
CA TYR A 82 15.96 -3.45 4.43
C TYR A 82 17.38 -3.25 5.01
N PRO A 83 18.11 -2.15 4.74
CA PRO A 83 19.36 -1.86 5.43
C PRO A 83 19.16 -1.75 6.95
N HIS A 84 18.08 -1.14 7.40
CA HIS A 84 17.73 -1.04 8.81
C HIS A 84 17.53 -2.44 9.44
N LYS A 85 16.79 -3.35 8.78
CA LYS A 85 16.60 -4.73 9.27
C LYS A 85 17.92 -5.48 9.38
N ILE A 86 18.82 -5.34 8.40
CA ILE A 86 20.15 -5.95 8.41
C ILE A 86 20.97 -5.48 9.62
N LEU A 87 20.93 -4.18 9.94
CA LEU A 87 21.71 -3.55 11.01
C LEU A 87 21.08 -3.66 12.40
N THR A 88 19.89 -4.25 12.52
CA THR A 88 19.12 -4.33 13.77
C THR A 88 18.74 -5.77 14.14
N GLY A 89 19.70 -6.70 14.01
CA GLY A 89 19.61 -8.07 14.50
C GLY A 89 18.74 -9.01 13.64
N ARG A 90 18.34 -8.62 12.42
CA ARG A 90 17.49 -9.44 11.54
C ARG A 90 18.19 -9.96 10.30
N ARG A 91 19.52 -9.80 10.22
CA ARG A 91 20.32 -10.21 9.06
C ARG A 91 20.17 -11.70 8.75
N ASP A 92 20.20 -12.57 9.76
CA ASP A 92 20.10 -14.03 9.56
C ASP A 92 18.77 -14.45 8.92
N ARG A 93 17.72 -13.65 9.13
CA ARG A 93 16.38 -13.87 8.58
C ARG A 93 16.09 -13.05 7.32
N ILE A 94 17.02 -12.23 6.84
CA ILE A 94 16.76 -11.30 5.74
C ILE A 94 16.33 -12.02 4.45
N ARG A 95 16.77 -13.28 4.25
CA ARG A 95 16.38 -14.13 3.11
C ARG A 95 14.99 -14.77 3.26
N THR A 96 14.24 -14.39 4.29
CA THR A 96 12.82 -14.76 4.48
C THR A 96 11.87 -13.58 4.26
N LEU A 97 12.38 -12.44 3.78
CA LEU A 97 11.56 -11.26 3.49
C LEU A 97 10.33 -11.60 2.66
N ARG A 98 9.15 -11.13 3.11
CA ARG A 98 7.88 -11.22 2.39
C ARG A 98 7.41 -12.67 2.14
N GLN A 99 7.96 -13.64 2.85
CA GLN A 99 7.57 -15.05 2.79
C GLN A 99 6.77 -15.43 4.04
N GLU A 100 6.03 -16.51 3.93
CA GLU A 100 5.31 -17.09 5.05
C GLU A 100 6.25 -17.37 6.24
N ASN A 101 5.84 -16.97 7.45
CA ASN A 101 6.64 -17.04 8.67
C ASN A 101 7.99 -16.27 8.62
N GLY A 102 8.19 -15.45 7.60
CA GLY A 102 9.39 -14.66 7.39
C GLY A 102 9.26 -13.22 7.89
N LEU A 103 10.25 -12.39 7.50
CA LEU A 103 10.25 -10.97 7.81
C LEU A 103 9.25 -10.21 6.92
N SER A 104 8.57 -9.23 7.50
CA SER A 104 7.74 -8.27 6.77
C SER A 104 8.58 -7.45 5.78
N GLY A 105 7.99 -7.07 4.67
CA GLY A 105 8.59 -6.15 3.70
C GLY A 105 8.66 -4.69 4.19
N PHE A 106 8.08 -4.39 5.36
CA PHE A 106 7.98 -3.06 5.97
C PHE A 106 8.43 -3.09 7.42
N THR A 107 8.57 -1.92 8.05
CA THR A 107 8.79 -1.86 9.51
C THR A 107 7.57 -2.36 10.26
N ARG A 108 7.80 -3.12 11.34
CA ARG A 108 6.73 -3.76 12.10
C ARG A 108 7.09 -3.87 13.59
N ARG A 109 6.29 -3.27 14.47
CA ARG A 109 6.52 -3.25 15.92
C ARG A 109 6.67 -4.64 16.54
N ALA A 110 5.87 -5.61 16.08
CA ALA A 110 5.92 -6.98 16.59
C ALA A 110 7.19 -7.75 16.16
N GLU A 111 7.97 -7.21 15.23
CA GLU A 111 9.15 -7.85 14.65
C GLU A 111 10.43 -7.44 15.38
N SER A 112 10.51 -6.19 15.87
CA SER A 112 11.71 -5.64 16.49
C SER A 112 11.41 -4.40 17.34
N GLU A 113 12.14 -4.22 18.45
CA GLU A 113 12.13 -3.00 19.25
C GLU A 113 12.67 -1.78 18.49
N TYR A 114 13.47 -2.02 17.45
CA TYR A 114 13.99 -0.97 16.54
C TYR A 114 12.93 -0.44 15.56
N ASP A 115 11.76 -1.07 15.49
CA ASP A 115 10.61 -0.63 14.70
C ASP A 115 9.56 0.02 15.61
N PRO A 116 9.74 1.26 16.11
CA PRO A 116 8.85 1.87 17.10
C PRO A 116 7.46 2.11 16.56
N PHE A 117 7.32 2.18 15.22
CA PHE A 117 6.06 2.34 14.49
C PHE A 117 6.03 1.46 13.25
N GLY A 118 4.90 0.76 13.04
CA GLY A 118 4.67 0.00 11.83
C GLY A 118 4.34 0.91 10.65
N ALA A 119 4.74 0.50 9.44
CA ALA A 119 4.47 1.24 8.22
C ALA A 119 3.91 0.32 7.13
N ALA A 120 3.67 0.85 5.97
CA ALA A 120 3.37 0.33 4.66
C ALA A 120 2.46 1.28 3.87
N HIS A 121 1.67 2.10 4.54
CA HIS A 121 0.97 3.24 3.94
C HIS A 121 1.82 4.51 4.14
N SER A 122 1.80 5.41 3.16
CA SER A 122 2.63 6.61 3.15
C SER A 122 2.13 7.72 4.08
N SER A 123 3.03 8.68 4.34
CA SER A 123 2.71 10.01 4.88
C SER A 123 2.29 10.03 6.35
N THR A 124 2.58 8.95 7.09
CA THR A 124 2.22 8.81 8.51
C THR A 124 3.38 9.10 9.46
N SER A 125 4.62 9.09 8.98
CA SER A 125 5.83 9.13 9.81
C SER A 125 5.98 10.41 10.61
N ILE A 126 5.65 11.56 10.01
CA ILE A 126 5.78 12.87 10.69
C ILE A 126 4.76 12.97 11.82
N SER A 127 3.49 12.58 11.58
CA SER A 127 2.45 12.57 12.62
C SER A 127 2.80 11.62 13.78
N ALA A 128 3.22 10.39 13.45
CA ALA A 128 3.64 9.41 14.46
C ALA A 128 4.87 9.91 15.24
N GLY A 129 5.85 10.47 14.53
CA GLY A 129 7.05 11.05 15.12
C GLY A 129 6.74 12.24 16.02
N LEU A 130 5.82 13.11 15.62
CA LEU A 130 5.35 14.22 16.46
C LEU A 130 4.73 13.71 17.76
N GLY A 131 3.85 12.72 17.69
CA GLY A 131 3.26 12.10 18.88
C GLY A 131 4.32 11.52 19.82
N MET A 132 5.35 10.86 19.28
CA MET A 132 6.47 10.32 20.08
C MET A 132 7.36 11.42 20.68
N ALA A 133 7.59 12.52 19.94
CA ALA A 133 8.36 13.66 20.44
C ALA A 133 7.65 14.35 21.60
N ILE A 134 6.34 14.58 21.48
CA ILE A 134 5.52 15.14 22.56
C ILE A 134 5.49 14.21 23.77
N ALA A 135 5.36 12.88 23.58
CA ALA A 135 5.42 11.93 24.68
C ALA A 135 6.77 11.99 25.42
N ALA A 136 7.88 12.09 24.68
CA ALA A 136 9.21 12.25 25.28
C ALA A 136 9.32 13.55 26.10
N ASP A 137 8.76 14.66 25.60
CA ASP A 137 8.74 15.94 26.33
C ASP A 137 7.89 15.87 27.61
N LEU A 138 6.72 15.22 27.57
CA LEU A 138 5.86 14.98 28.74
C LEU A 138 6.56 14.14 29.80
N ASP A 139 7.31 13.12 29.38
CA ASP A 139 8.12 12.25 30.26
C ASP A 139 9.43 12.90 30.69
N LYS A 140 9.74 14.12 30.22
CA LYS A 140 11.03 14.82 30.43
C LYS A 140 12.24 13.97 30.01
N ASN A 141 12.07 13.22 28.94
CA ASN A 141 13.10 12.37 28.34
C ASN A 141 13.78 13.13 27.20
N ASP A 142 15.12 13.05 27.13
CA ASP A 142 15.92 13.69 26.08
C ASP A 142 15.98 12.93 24.74
N ARG A 143 15.20 11.87 24.61
CA ARG A 143 15.08 11.03 23.40
C ARG A 143 14.86 11.89 22.15
N ARG A 144 15.56 11.52 21.08
CA ARG A 144 15.35 12.08 19.75
C ARG A 144 14.34 11.24 18.97
N VAL A 145 13.56 11.93 18.14
CA VAL A 145 12.62 11.25 17.21
C VAL A 145 12.96 11.67 15.80
N ILE A 146 13.24 10.68 14.96
CA ILE A 146 13.66 10.84 13.57
C ILE A 146 12.60 10.21 12.67
N ALA A 147 12.01 11.00 11.76
CA ALA A 147 11.09 10.55 10.73
C ALA A 147 11.77 10.68 9.36
N VAL A 148 12.01 9.56 8.68
CA VAL A 148 12.54 9.54 7.30
C VAL A 148 11.37 9.42 6.35
N ILE A 149 11.13 10.43 5.53
CA ILE A 149 10.03 10.50 4.57
C ILE A 149 10.56 10.75 3.16
N GLY A 150 10.03 10.00 2.17
CA GLY A 150 10.35 10.23 0.76
C GLY A 150 9.58 11.42 0.17
N ASP A 151 10.13 12.02 -0.87
CA ASP A 151 9.53 13.13 -1.63
C ASP A 151 8.12 12.80 -2.14
N GLY A 152 7.89 11.59 -2.67
CA GLY A 152 6.56 11.13 -3.09
C GLY A 152 5.54 11.07 -1.95
N ALA A 153 5.96 10.72 -0.74
CA ALA A 153 5.09 10.66 0.43
C ALA A 153 4.73 12.05 0.99
N MET A 154 5.46 13.09 0.60
CA MET A 154 5.13 14.48 0.92
C MET A 154 3.91 15.02 0.15
N SER A 155 3.37 14.29 -0.82
CA SER A 155 2.21 14.74 -1.61
C SER A 155 0.87 14.62 -0.88
N ALA A 156 0.77 13.82 0.19
CA ALA A 156 -0.47 13.63 0.95
C ALA A 156 -0.70 14.74 2.00
N GLY A 157 -1.97 15.10 2.21
CA GLY A 157 -2.38 16.16 3.14
C GLY A 157 -1.88 15.95 4.57
N MET A 158 -1.88 14.72 5.08
CA MET A 158 -1.44 14.39 6.44
C MET A 158 0.02 14.81 6.71
N ALA A 159 0.91 14.77 5.71
CA ALA A 159 2.28 15.26 5.88
C ALA A 159 2.30 16.77 6.19
N TYR A 160 1.48 17.56 5.48
CA TYR A 160 1.37 19.00 5.71
C TYR A 160 0.68 19.33 7.04
N GLU A 161 -0.37 18.59 7.40
CA GLU A 161 -1.03 18.72 8.70
C GLU A 161 -0.03 18.50 9.84
N ALA A 162 0.79 17.46 9.71
CA ALA A 162 1.82 17.13 10.71
C ALA A 162 2.94 18.18 10.78
N LEU A 163 3.42 18.67 9.63
CA LEU A 163 4.40 19.76 9.58
C LEU A 163 3.85 21.04 10.23
N ASN A 164 2.64 21.43 9.87
CA ASN A 164 1.97 22.61 10.45
C ASN A 164 1.86 22.52 11.98
N ASN A 165 1.46 21.37 12.50
CA ASN A 165 1.37 21.15 13.95
C ASN A 165 2.73 21.09 14.62
N ALA A 166 3.71 20.41 14.05
CA ALA A 166 5.06 20.27 14.62
C ALA A 166 5.75 21.64 14.77
N GLY A 167 5.63 22.51 13.75
CA GLY A 167 6.17 23.85 13.80
C GLY A 167 5.49 24.73 14.86
N ALA A 168 4.16 24.65 14.97
CA ALA A 168 3.40 25.40 15.97
C ALA A 168 3.71 24.98 17.42
N LEU A 169 3.97 23.68 17.63
CA LEU A 169 4.29 23.10 18.94
C LEU A 169 5.78 23.22 19.32
N ASP A 170 6.64 23.70 18.41
CA ASP A 170 8.10 23.77 18.61
C ASP A 170 8.68 22.39 19.07
N ALA A 171 8.15 21.31 18.52
CA ALA A 171 8.46 19.95 18.94
C ALA A 171 9.88 19.52 18.52
N ARG A 172 10.58 18.76 19.36
CA ARG A 172 11.93 18.22 19.06
C ARG A 172 11.86 17.03 18.09
N LEU A 173 11.41 17.30 16.87
CA LEU A 173 11.25 16.33 15.81
C LEU A 173 12.27 16.58 14.70
N ILE A 174 12.97 15.53 14.28
CA ILE A 174 13.89 15.54 13.14
C ILE A 174 13.19 14.86 11.97
N VAL A 175 12.85 15.64 10.95
CA VAL A 175 12.33 15.12 9.67
C VAL A 175 13.47 15.05 8.68
N ILE A 176 13.73 13.87 8.13
CA ILE A 176 14.69 13.66 7.04
C ILE A 176 13.89 13.46 5.77
N LEU A 177 13.85 14.49 4.92
CA LEU A 177 13.27 14.41 3.59
C LEU A 177 14.26 13.75 2.64
N ASN A 178 13.99 12.51 2.28
CA ASN A 178 14.77 11.72 1.32
C ASN A 178 14.25 12.00 -0.10
N ASP A 179 14.89 12.94 -0.78
CA ASP A 179 14.58 13.35 -2.14
C ASP A 179 15.39 12.51 -3.14
N ASN A 180 14.70 11.68 -3.92
CA ASN A 180 15.33 10.84 -4.94
C ASN A 180 14.70 11.03 -6.32
N ASP A 181 13.90 12.08 -6.48
CA ASP A 181 13.20 12.46 -7.72
C ASP A 181 12.38 11.32 -8.33
N MET A 182 11.89 10.40 -7.47
CA MET A 182 11.07 9.25 -7.88
C MET A 182 10.14 8.79 -6.77
N SER A 183 8.84 8.77 -7.09
CA SER A 183 7.82 7.99 -6.38
C SER A 183 7.78 6.54 -6.91
N ILE A 184 6.61 5.90 -6.89
CA ILE A 184 6.32 4.65 -7.61
C ILE A 184 6.32 4.92 -9.12
N ALA A 185 5.78 6.06 -9.53
CA ALA A 185 5.81 6.66 -10.87
C ALA A 185 6.70 7.91 -10.88
N PRO A 186 7.00 8.51 -12.06
CA PRO A 186 7.64 9.82 -12.12
C PRO A 186 6.92 10.84 -11.24
N PRO A 187 7.64 11.77 -10.59
CA PRO A 187 7.06 12.69 -9.64
C PRO A 187 6.03 13.60 -10.29
N THR A 188 4.92 13.83 -9.61
CA THR A 188 3.82 14.68 -10.06
C THR A 188 3.59 15.85 -9.11
N GLY A 189 3.06 16.97 -9.65
CA GLY A 189 2.64 18.12 -8.88
C GLY A 189 3.71 19.17 -8.63
N ALA A 190 3.28 20.32 -8.08
CA ALA A 190 4.11 21.50 -7.86
C ALA A 190 5.20 21.29 -6.79
N MET A 191 4.97 20.40 -5.83
CA MET A 191 5.94 20.08 -4.77
C MET A 191 7.21 19.47 -5.35
N SER A 192 7.09 18.48 -6.24
CA SER A 192 8.25 17.86 -6.90
C SER A 192 9.06 18.89 -7.68
N ALA A 193 8.38 19.79 -8.42
CA ALA A 193 9.04 20.89 -9.11
C ALA A 193 9.70 21.89 -8.14
N TYR A 194 9.12 22.09 -6.96
CA TYR A 194 9.72 22.92 -5.91
C TYR A 194 10.98 22.29 -5.34
N LEU A 195 10.96 20.99 -4.98
CA LEU A 195 12.11 20.25 -4.47
C LEU A 195 13.25 20.20 -5.50
N ALA A 196 12.93 19.91 -6.76
CA ALA A 196 13.91 19.92 -7.86
C ALA A 196 14.60 21.30 -8.00
N ARG A 197 13.85 22.40 -7.83
CA ARG A 197 14.46 23.75 -7.80
C ARG A 197 15.37 23.97 -6.59
N LEU A 198 15.01 23.46 -5.42
CA LEU A 198 15.88 23.51 -4.23
C LEU A 198 17.17 22.71 -4.45
N ALA A 199 17.05 21.50 -5.03
CA ALA A 199 18.21 20.64 -5.32
C ALA A 199 19.11 21.19 -6.43
N SER A 200 18.56 21.87 -7.46
CA SER A 200 19.30 22.40 -8.61
C SER A 200 19.80 23.84 -8.46
N GLY A 201 19.40 24.56 -7.40
CA GLY A 201 19.74 25.96 -7.17
C GLY A 201 21.25 26.20 -7.01
N ARG A 202 21.72 27.43 -7.31
CA ARG A 202 23.14 27.84 -7.17
C ARG A 202 23.75 27.58 -5.80
N THR A 203 22.94 27.38 -4.78
CA THR A 203 23.34 27.06 -3.40
C THR A 203 23.98 25.68 -3.29
N TYR A 204 23.60 24.69 -4.13
CA TYR A 204 24.21 23.35 -4.14
C TYR A 204 25.69 23.37 -4.53
N MET A 205 26.11 24.27 -5.41
CA MET A 205 27.51 24.42 -5.83
C MET A 205 28.39 25.16 -4.79
N GLY A 206 27.79 25.94 -3.88
CA GLY A 206 28.50 26.69 -2.82
C GLY A 206 28.73 25.90 -1.52
N PHE A 207 28.08 24.76 -1.32
CA PHE A 207 28.10 23.98 -0.07
C PHE A 207 29.42 23.23 0.20
N ARG A 208 30.29 23.08 -0.77
CA ARG A 208 31.65 22.55 -0.57
C ARG A 208 32.47 23.38 0.44
N ASP A 209 32.11 24.66 0.63
CA ASP A 209 32.73 25.58 1.60
C ASP A 209 31.89 25.78 2.88
N PHE A 210 30.63 25.35 2.93
CA PHE A 210 29.71 25.60 4.05
C PHE A 210 29.97 24.71 5.27
N GLY A 211 30.39 23.48 5.06
CA GLY A 211 30.77 22.58 6.16
C GLY A 211 31.88 23.18 7.07
N LYS A 212 32.77 23.98 6.50
CA LYS A 212 33.81 24.69 7.25
C LYS A 212 33.30 25.97 7.97
N LYS A 213 32.20 26.55 7.50
CA LYS A 213 31.63 27.78 8.10
C LYS A 213 30.57 27.47 9.18
N LEU A 214 29.90 26.32 9.09
CA LEU A 214 28.87 25.92 10.07
C LEU A 214 29.49 25.63 11.44
N THR A 215 30.67 25.02 11.49
CA THR A 215 31.42 24.80 12.74
C THR A 215 31.89 26.07 13.43
N ALA A 216 32.01 27.17 12.71
CA ALA A 216 32.44 28.46 13.25
C ALA A 216 31.30 29.35 13.76
N TYR A 217 30.05 29.07 13.36
CA TYR A 217 28.90 29.97 13.64
C TYR A 217 28.02 29.52 14.82
N LEU A 218 28.12 28.29 15.26
CA LEU A 218 27.25 27.71 16.32
C LEU A 218 27.83 27.75 17.73
N GLY A 219 28.95 28.41 17.92
CA GLY A 219 29.56 28.61 19.25
C GLY A 219 29.28 29.96 19.82
N LYS A 220 28.11 30.22 20.40
CA LYS A 220 27.81 31.09 21.55
C LYS A 220 26.32 31.39 21.64
N ASN A 221 25.79 31.30 22.86
CA ASN A 221 24.41 31.61 23.30
C ASN A 221 23.79 32.79 22.54
N ILE A 222 22.83 32.54 21.64
CA ILE A 222 22.01 33.57 21.00
C ILE A 222 20.55 33.32 21.42
N ASP A 223 19.95 34.37 22.00
CA ASP A 223 18.57 34.40 22.49
C ASP A 223 17.56 34.03 21.39
N ARG A 224 16.59 33.15 21.67
CA ARG A 224 15.56 32.64 20.76
C ARG A 224 14.85 33.73 19.95
N ALA A 225 14.64 34.92 20.53
CA ALA A 225 13.99 36.06 19.87
C ALA A 225 14.85 36.68 18.76
N ILE A 226 16.18 36.70 18.97
CA ILE A 226 17.13 37.26 18.00
C ILE A 226 17.33 36.25 16.83
N THR A 227 17.35 34.95 17.11
CA THR A 227 17.44 33.92 16.08
C THR A 227 16.24 33.93 15.14
N ARG A 228 15.01 34.00 15.68
CA ARG A 228 13.77 34.15 14.88
C ARG A 228 13.72 35.44 14.08
N ALA A 229 14.17 36.58 14.67
CA ALA A 229 14.20 37.85 13.96
C ALA A 229 15.24 37.88 12.82
N VAL A 230 16.39 37.21 13.00
CA VAL A 230 17.43 37.08 11.97
C VAL A 230 16.99 36.08 10.87
N GLU A 231 16.28 35.00 11.22
CA GLU A 231 15.70 34.05 10.28
C GLU A 231 14.57 34.66 9.46
N HIS A 232 13.65 35.40 10.07
CA HIS A 232 12.66 36.19 9.34
C HIS A 232 13.29 37.28 8.44
N ALA A 233 14.33 37.95 8.89
CA ALA A 233 15.04 38.92 8.06
C ALA A 233 15.80 38.25 6.88
N ARG A 234 16.35 37.05 7.06
CA ARG A 234 16.92 36.25 5.96
C ARG A 234 15.86 35.80 4.97
N GLY A 235 14.70 35.32 5.45
CA GLY A 235 13.57 34.95 4.60
C GLY A 235 13.09 36.08 3.70
N TYR A 236 13.08 37.32 4.22
CA TYR A 236 12.73 38.50 3.43
C TYR A 236 13.76 38.90 2.36
N VAL A 237 15.02 38.55 2.56
CA VAL A 237 16.13 38.92 1.64
C VAL A 237 16.47 37.81 0.64
N THR A 238 16.23 36.55 1.00
CA THR A 238 16.62 35.39 0.16
C THR A 238 15.44 34.50 -0.26
N GLY A 239 14.20 34.78 0.21
CA GLY A 239 13.05 33.92 0.02
C GLY A 239 13.19 32.65 0.88
N GLY A 240 12.55 32.59 2.06
CA GLY A 240 12.51 31.40 2.92
C GLY A 240 11.92 30.19 2.20
N THR A 241 12.32 28.98 2.59
CA THR A 241 11.68 27.77 2.11
C THR A 241 10.29 27.63 2.72
N MET A 242 9.40 26.90 2.06
CA MET A 242 8.07 26.57 2.62
C MET A 242 8.18 25.94 4.02
N PHE A 243 9.23 25.14 4.25
CA PHE A 243 9.46 24.48 5.54
C PHE A 243 9.83 25.47 6.65
N GLU A 244 10.59 26.51 6.34
CA GLU A 244 10.92 27.58 7.27
C GLU A 244 9.67 28.41 7.64
N GLU A 245 8.79 28.68 6.67
CA GLU A 245 7.51 29.33 6.91
C GLU A 245 6.59 28.49 7.82
N MET A 246 6.72 27.15 7.76
CA MET A 246 6.02 26.23 8.67
C MET A 246 6.69 26.10 10.05
N GLY A 247 7.78 26.83 10.32
CA GLY A 247 8.46 26.82 11.63
C GLY A 247 9.56 25.77 11.79
N PHE A 248 9.98 25.10 10.71
CA PHE A 248 11.10 24.16 10.74
C PHE A 248 12.43 24.85 10.49
N TYR A 249 13.47 24.45 11.21
CA TYR A 249 14.83 24.76 10.80
C TYR A 249 15.22 23.88 9.62
N HIS A 250 15.38 24.45 8.43
CA HIS A 250 15.67 23.73 7.19
C HIS A 250 17.18 23.64 6.95
N ILE A 251 17.67 22.41 6.72
CA ILE A 251 19.07 22.10 6.38
C ILE A 251 19.10 21.37 5.04
N GLY A 252 19.93 21.82 4.14
CA GLY A 252 20.16 21.13 2.87
C GLY A 252 19.82 21.99 1.65
N PRO A 253 19.78 21.34 0.48
CA PRO A 253 19.97 19.90 0.23
C PRO A 253 21.42 19.43 0.49
N ILE A 254 21.57 18.18 0.99
CA ILE A 254 22.86 17.54 1.22
C ILE A 254 22.95 16.19 0.47
N ASP A 255 24.16 15.76 0.13
CA ASP A 255 24.37 14.46 -0.52
C ASP A 255 24.18 13.32 0.47
N GLY A 256 23.14 12.50 0.24
CA GLY A 256 22.78 11.35 1.07
C GLY A 256 23.64 10.11 0.89
N HIS A 257 24.60 10.13 -0.05
CA HIS A 257 25.58 9.06 -0.27
C HIS A 257 26.96 9.40 0.29
N SER A 258 27.12 10.57 0.94
CA SER A 258 28.39 11.04 1.48
C SER A 258 28.37 11.08 3.01
N PHE A 259 29.14 10.20 3.66
CA PHE A 259 29.31 10.24 5.11
C PHE A 259 29.95 11.56 5.59
N ASP A 260 30.83 12.17 4.76
CA ASP A 260 31.43 13.48 5.07
C ASP A 260 30.41 14.61 5.15
N HIS A 261 29.25 14.46 4.49
CA HIS A 261 28.15 15.40 4.58
C HIS A 261 27.13 15.00 5.66
N LEU A 262 26.77 13.71 5.75
CA LEU A 262 25.72 13.21 6.65
C LEU A 262 26.15 13.29 8.12
N LEU A 263 27.34 12.76 8.47
CA LEU A 263 27.73 12.62 9.88
C LEU A 263 27.86 13.96 10.62
N PRO A 264 28.54 15.01 10.07
CA PRO A 264 28.61 16.30 10.75
C PRO A 264 27.25 16.96 10.94
N VAL A 265 26.34 16.86 9.95
CA VAL A 265 25.00 17.44 10.04
C VAL A 265 24.18 16.71 11.09
N LEU A 266 24.12 15.38 11.06
CA LEU A 266 23.36 14.59 12.01
C LEU A 266 23.86 14.74 13.45
N ARG A 267 25.18 14.74 13.67
CA ARG A 267 25.79 14.99 14.98
C ARG A 267 25.43 16.38 15.51
N ASN A 268 25.54 17.40 14.66
CA ASN A 268 25.20 18.77 15.05
C ASN A 268 23.70 18.90 15.40
N VAL A 269 22.81 18.31 14.61
CA VAL A 269 21.36 18.32 14.88
C VAL A 269 21.05 17.57 16.17
N ARG A 270 21.64 16.38 16.38
CA ARG A 270 21.48 15.62 17.64
C ARG A 270 21.82 16.45 18.86
N ASP A 271 22.95 17.17 18.82
CA ASP A 271 23.52 17.86 19.97
C ASP A 271 22.85 19.21 20.23
N ASN A 272 22.41 19.90 19.18
CA ASN A 272 22.04 21.32 19.25
C ASN A 272 20.59 21.64 18.91
N ALA A 273 19.85 20.77 18.21
CA ALA A 273 18.47 21.04 17.85
C ALA A 273 17.56 21.10 19.09
N ARG A 274 16.73 22.15 19.17
CA ARG A 274 15.78 22.38 20.27
C ARG A 274 14.32 22.34 19.82
N GLY A 275 14.05 22.72 18.58
CA GLY A 275 12.75 22.66 17.91
C GLY A 275 12.76 21.73 16.72
N PRO A 276 11.73 21.80 15.84
CA PRO A 276 11.62 20.92 14.68
C PRO A 276 12.66 21.26 13.62
N VAL A 277 13.30 20.21 13.10
CA VAL A 277 14.32 20.32 12.05
C VAL A 277 13.90 19.51 10.85
N LEU A 278 14.05 20.06 9.65
CA LEU A 278 13.93 19.31 8.39
C LEU A 278 15.28 19.28 7.69
N ILE A 279 15.79 18.06 7.47
CA ILE A 279 17.04 17.82 6.74
C ILE A 279 16.66 17.31 5.34
N HIS A 280 16.92 18.11 4.31
CA HIS A 280 16.72 17.73 2.92
C HIS A 280 17.96 16.97 2.42
N VAL A 281 17.77 15.67 2.15
CA VAL A 281 18.82 14.74 1.72
C VAL A 281 18.52 14.29 0.31
N VAL A 282 19.46 14.47 -0.61
CA VAL A 282 19.34 14.02 -2.00
C VAL A 282 20.00 12.65 -2.14
N THR A 283 19.24 11.67 -2.63
CA THR A 283 19.72 10.30 -2.86
C THR A 283 19.42 9.83 -4.28
N GLN A 284 19.92 8.66 -4.63
CA GLN A 284 19.66 8.01 -5.91
C GLN A 284 19.07 6.62 -5.68
N LYS A 285 17.83 6.42 -6.12
CA LYS A 285 17.17 5.11 -6.09
C LYS A 285 17.96 4.09 -6.92
N GLY A 286 18.18 2.88 -6.38
CA GLY A 286 18.97 1.84 -7.05
C GLY A 286 20.49 1.97 -6.95
N LYS A 287 21.00 2.93 -6.18
CA LYS A 287 22.42 3.29 -6.05
C LYS A 287 23.33 2.09 -5.78
N GLY A 288 24.39 1.99 -6.59
CA GLY A 288 25.44 0.97 -6.42
C GLY A 288 25.08 -0.41 -6.98
N TYR A 289 23.96 -0.52 -7.72
CA TYR A 289 23.61 -1.72 -8.47
C TYR A 289 23.24 -1.36 -9.93
N PRO A 290 24.17 -1.54 -10.88
CA PRO A 290 23.98 -1.07 -12.26
C PRO A 290 22.69 -1.50 -12.93
N PRO A 291 22.18 -2.76 -12.76
CA PRO A 291 20.89 -3.14 -13.32
C PRO A 291 19.72 -2.31 -12.79
N ALA A 292 19.73 -1.94 -11.49
CA ALA A 292 18.70 -1.09 -10.90
C ALA A 292 18.85 0.37 -11.35
N GLU A 293 20.08 0.89 -11.44
CA GLU A 293 20.33 2.25 -11.91
C GLU A 293 19.90 2.44 -13.38
N ALA A 294 20.01 1.40 -14.22
CA ALA A 294 19.61 1.43 -15.62
C ALA A 294 18.11 1.24 -15.85
N ALA A 295 17.40 0.55 -14.95
CA ALA A 295 15.99 0.26 -15.08
C ALA A 295 15.12 1.54 -14.95
N ALA A 296 14.02 1.62 -15.71
CA ALA A 296 13.11 2.77 -15.66
C ALA A 296 12.43 2.93 -14.30
N ASP A 297 12.05 1.82 -13.67
CA ASP A 297 11.43 1.76 -12.33
C ASP A 297 12.46 1.77 -11.20
N LYS A 298 13.76 1.80 -11.54
CA LYS A 298 14.87 1.74 -10.56
C LYS A 298 14.76 0.56 -9.59
N TYR A 299 14.18 -0.55 -10.04
CA TYR A 299 13.87 -1.71 -9.20
C TYR A 299 13.03 -1.34 -7.97
N HIS A 300 12.00 -0.53 -8.17
CA HIS A 300 11.08 -0.18 -7.08
C HIS A 300 10.50 -1.43 -6.43
N GLY A 301 9.96 -2.36 -7.24
CA GLY A 301 9.50 -3.68 -6.80
C GLY A 301 9.96 -4.74 -7.78
N VAL A 302 10.69 -5.76 -7.31
CA VAL A 302 11.26 -6.80 -8.17
C VAL A 302 10.77 -8.20 -7.79
N ASN A 303 10.66 -9.05 -8.81
CA ASN A 303 10.59 -10.50 -8.64
C ASN A 303 11.97 -11.05 -8.28
N LYS A 304 12.09 -12.37 -8.10
CA LYS A 304 13.39 -13.03 -8.02
C LYS A 304 14.20 -12.72 -9.28
N PHE A 305 15.50 -12.47 -9.13
CA PHE A 305 16.34 -12.08 -10.25
C PHE A 305 17.76 -12.66 -10.15
N ASP A 306 18.45 -12.72 -11.28
CA ASP A 306 19.86 -13.07 -11.34
C ASP A 306 20.70 -11.83 -10.97
N VAL A 307 21.59 -11.97 -9.97
CA VAL A 307 22.36 -10.85 -9.44
C VAL A 307 23.34 -10.26 -10.46
N ILE A 308 23.88 -11.09 -11.38
CA ILE A 308 24.89 -10.64 -12.35
C ILE A 308 24.24 -9.86 -13.48
N THR A 309 23.16 -10.38 -14.04
CA THR A 309 22.49 -9.83 -15.22
C THR A 309 21.36 -8.87 -14.89
N GLY A 310 20.83 -8.90 -13.67
CA GLY A 310 19.62 -8.20 -13.28
C GLY A 310 18.32 -8.80 -13.85
N ALA A 311 18.41 -9.89 -14.62
CA ALA A 311 17.24 -10.47 -15.27
C ALA A 311 16.26 -11.04 -14.24
N GLN A 312 15.03 -10.50 -14.23
CA GLN A 312 13.97 -10.94 -13.32
C GLN A 312 13.30 -12.21 -13.85
N ALA A 313 12.98 -13.11 -12.91
CA ALA A 313 12.22 -14.32 -13.23
C ALA A 313 10.84 -13.93 -13.79
N ARG A 314 10.52 -14.48 -14.97
CA ARG A 314 9.22 -14.32 -15.61
C ARG A 314 8.49 -15.64 -15.56
N VAL A 315 7.29 -15.65 -15.00
CA VAL A 315 6.34 -16.75 -15.13
C VAL A 315 5.47 -16.43 -16.35
N LYS A 316 5.31 -17.38 -17.26
CA LYS A 316 4.36 -17.20 -18.37
C LYS A 316 2.96 -17.26 -17.79
N PRO A 317 2.14 -16.24 -17.94
CA PRO A 317 0.78 -16.25 -17.42
C PRO A 317 -0.09 -17.25 -18.19
N ASN A 318 -1.02 -17.89 -17.47
CA ASN A 318 -2.03 -18.75 -18.07
C ASN A 318 -3.21 -17.96 -18.62
N ALA A 319 -3.51 -16.82 -18.00
CA ALA A 319 -4.57 -15.90 -18.38
C ALA A 319 -4.09 -14.45 -18.22
N PRO A 320 -4.75 -13.46 -18.85
CA PRO A 320 -4.48 -12.05 -18.59
C PRO A 320 -4.71 -11.70 -17.11
N SER A 321 -3.95 -10.73 -16.58
CA SER A 321 -4.20 -10.22 -15.23
C SER A 321 -5.51 -9.40 -15.19
N TYR A 322 -6.20 -9.41 -14.04
CA TYR A 322 -7.40 -8.60 -13.85
C TYR A 322 -7.15 -7.12 -14.14
N THR A 323 -6.02 -6.58 -13.68
CA THR A 323 -5.61 -5.18 -13.96
C THR A 323 -5.50 -4.93 -15.48
N SER A 324 -4.95 -5.88 -16.26
CA SER A 324 -4.85 -5.76 -17.72
C SER A 324 -6.23 -5.79 -18.39
N VAL A 325 -7.10 -6.69 -17.94
CA VAL A 325 -8.49 -6.80 -18.45
C VAL A 325 -9.28 -5.53 -18.14
N PHE A 326 -9.17 -5.00 -16.93
CA PHE A 326 -9.77 -3.72 -16.56
C PHE A 326 -9.27 -2.59 -17.46
N ALA A 327 -7.96 -2.45 -17.62
CA ALA A 327 -7.35 -1.38 -18.40
C ALA A 327 -7.81 -1.41 -19.86
N GLU A 328 -7.80 -2.60 -20.49
CA GLU A 328 -8.24 -2.78 -21.87
C GLU A 328 -9.75 -2.49 -22.05
N ALA A 329 -10.57 -2.95 -21.12
CA ALA A 329 -12.00 -2.68 -21.13
C ALA A 329 -12.29 -1.17 -20.95
N LEU A 330 -11.57 -0.49 -20.05
CA LEU A 330 -11.73 0.95 -19.83
C LEU A 330 -11.30 1.77 -21.05
N VAL A 331 -10.18 1.43 -21.69
CA VAL A 331 -9.75 2.07 -22.95
C VAL A 331 -10.80 1.89 -24.04
N GLN A 332 -11.40 0.69 -24.13
CA GLN A 332 -12.48 0.42 -25.10
C GLN A 332 -13.73 1.28 -24.86
N GLU A 333 -14.16 1.44 -23.60
CA GLU A 333 -15.31 2.30 -23.27
C GLU A 333 -14.97 3.78 -23.47
N ALA A 334 -13.75 4.22 -23.09
CA ALA A 334 -13.28 5.60 -23.26
C ALA A 334 -13.11 6.01 -24.74
N ALA A 335 -12.91 5.05 -25.65
CA ALA A 335 -12.91 5.30 -27.09
C ALA A 335 -14.31 5.59 -27.64
N LEU A 336 -15.36 5.20 -26.93
CA LEU A 336 -16.76 5.37 -27.32
C LEU A 336 -17.46 6.53 -26.59
N ASP A 337 -16.88 6.98 -25.48
CA ASP A 337 -17.41 8.05 -24.65
C ASP A 337 -16.26 8.94 -24.18
N ASP A 338 -16.18 10.15 -24.71
CA ASP A 338 -15.11 11.11 -24.41
C ASP A 338 -15.28 11.83 -23.07
N THR A 339 -16.37 11.61 -22.36
CA THR A 339 -16.57 12.06 -20.98
C THR A 339 -15.89 11.14 -19.95
N ILE A 340 -15.46 9.93 -20.33
CA ILE A 340 -14.75 9.02 -19.44
C ILE A 340 -13.34 9.53 -19.18
N VAL A 341 -12.98 9.69 -17.90
CA VAL A 341 -11.65 10.09 -17.42
C VAL A 341 -11.15 9.13 -16.34
N GLY A 342 -9.85 8.90 -16.29
CA GLY A 342 -9.20 8.03 -15.29
C GLY A 342 -8.43 8.85 -14.26
N ILE A 343 -8.50 8.44 -12.99
CA ILE A 343 -7.78 9.07 -11.88
C ILE A 343 -7.07 7.98 -11.10
N THR A 344 -5.78 8.15 -10.82
CA THR A 344 -4.98 7.27 -9.96
C THR A 344 -4.19 8.08 -8.94
N ALA A 345 -3.82 7.44 -7.84
CA ALA A 345 -3.00 8.04 -6.79
C ALA A 345 -1.60 7.40 -6.82
N ALA A 346 -0.71 7.92 -7.67
CA ALA A 346 0.69 7.48 -7.88
C ALA A 346 0.86 6.02 -8.36
N MET A 347 -0.21 5.39 -8.85
CA MET A 347 -0.20 3.96 -9.20
C MET A 347 -0.67 3.69 -10.64
N PRO A 348 -0.21 4.43 -11.68
CA PRO A 348 -0.74 4.25 -13.05
C PRO A 348 -0.56 2.81 -13.55
N ASN A 349 0.62 2.23 -13.46
CA ASN A 349 0.88 0.85 -13.90
C ASN A 349 0.17 -0.18 -13.00
N GLY A 350 0.11 0.11 -11.69
CA GLY A 350 -0.51 -0.77 -10.71
C GLY A 350 -2.02 -0.90 -10.88
N THR A 351 -2.68 0.14 -11.36
CA THR A 351 -4.12 0.18 -11.65
C THR A 351 -4.45 -0.01 -13.13
N GLY A 352 -3.43 -0.08 -14.02
CA GLY A 352 -3.60 -0.20 -15.47
C GLY A 352 -4.00 1.09 -16.17
N LEU A 353 -4.05 2.23 -15.47
CA LEU A 353 -4.37 3.54 -16.06
C LEU A 353 -3.24 4.10 -16.93
N ASP A 354 -2.06 3.52 -16.92
CA ASP A 354 -0.99 3.77 -17.89
C ASP A 354 -1.47 3.55 -19.33
N LYS A 355 -2.26 2.48 -19.59
CA LYS A 355 -2.85 2.22 -20.91
C LYS A 355 -3.87 3.29 -21.32
N LEU A 356 -4.66 3.80 -20.37
CA LEU A 356 -5.57 4.91 -20.66
C LEU A 356 -4.79 6.20 -20.94
N ALA A 357 -3.71 6.45 -20.19
CA ALA A 357 -2.84 7.62 -20.40
C ALA A 357 -2.11 7.56 -21.75
N GLU A 358 -1.72 6.38 -22.21
CA GLU A 358 -1.13 6.18 -23.55
C GLU A 358 -2.16 6.47 -24.65
N ALA A 359 -3.39 5.98 -24.50
CA ALA A 359 -4.44 6.15 -25.49
C ALA A 359 -5.06 7.57 -25.48
N PHE A 360 -5.25 8.14 -24.30
CA PHE A 360 -5.94 9.41 -24.06
C PHE A 360 -5.22 10.26 -23.00
N PRO A 361 -4.05 10.86 -23.32
CA PRO A 361 -3.20 11.54 -22.31
C PRO A 361 -3.91 12.67 -21.55
N SER A 362 -4.83 13.39 -22.19
CA SER A 362 -5.58 14.49 -21.57
C SER A 362 -6.72 14.05 -20.65
N ARG A 363 -7.02 12.76 -20.60
CA ARG A 363 -8.14 12.19 -19.85
C ARG A 363 -7.69 11.24 -18.73
N CYS A 364 -6.40 11.26 -18.40
CA CYS A 364 -5.83 10.47 -17.29
C CYS A 364 -5.05 11.38 -16.34
N PHE A 365 -5.37 11.31 -15.06
CA PHE A 365 -4.82 12.17 -14.02
C PHE A 365 -4.15 11.33 -12.93
N ASP A 366 -2.86 11.54 -12.72
CA ASP A 366 -2.15 11.05 -11.54
C ASP A 366 -2.03 12.19 -10.53
N VAL A 367 -2.64 12.02 -9.36
CA VAL A 367 -2.71 13.04 -8.31
C VAL A 367 -1.61 12.90 -7.25
N GLY A 368 -0.63 12.01 -7.45
CA GLY A 368 0.34 11.65 -6.41
C GLY A 368 -0.28 10.73 -5.36
N ILE A 369 0.43 10.48 -4.26
CA ILE A 369 -0.09 9.61 -3.18
C ILE A 369 -1.10 10.42 -2.33
N ALA A 370 -2.26 10.70 -2.90
CA ALA A 370 -3.28 11.59 -2.34
C ALA A 370 -4.70 11.07 -2.63
N GLU A 371 -5.06 9.93 -2.04
CA GLU A 371 -6.34 9.24 -2.28
C GLU A 371 -7.54 10.11 -1.92
N GLN A 372 -7.47 10.89 -0.84
CA GLN A 372 -8.51 11.85 -0.44
C GLN A 372 -8.77 12.87 -1.56
N HIS A 373 -7.69 13.46 -2.09
CA HIS A 373 -7.78 14.38 -3.21
C HIS A 373 -8.32 13.69 -4.47
N ALA A 374 -7.89 12.45 -4.75
CA ALA A 374 -8.38 11.67 -5.90
C ALA A 374 -9.91 11.55 -5.90
N VAL A 375 -10.49 11.23 -4.75
CA VAL A 375 -11.95 11.04 -4.62
C VAL A 375 -12.70 12.37 -4.74
N THR A 376 -12.28 13.43 -4.03
CA THR A 376 -12.93 14.74 -4.14
C THR A 376 -12.76 15.35 -5.54
N PHE A 377 -11.61 15.16 -6.18
CA PHE A 377 -11.37 15.57 -7.56
C PHE A 377 -12.30 14.83 -8.53
N ALA A 378 -12.48 13.52 -8.35
CA ALA A 378 -13.45 12.74 -9.10
C ALA A 378 -14.89 13.25 -8.90
N ALA A 379 -15.26 13.58 -7.65
CA ALA A 379 -16.57 14.17 -7.35
C ALA A 379 -16.80 15.48 -8.10
N GLY A 380 -15.79 16.36 -8.14
CA GLY A 380 -15.84 17.61 -8.91
C GLY A 380 -16.04 17.38 -10.42
N LEU A 381 -15.31 16.43 -10.99
CA LEU A 381 -15.49 16.06 -12.42
C LEU A 381 -16.88 15.48 -12.70
N ALA A 382 -17.39 14.64 -11.78
CA ALA A 382 -18.73 14.07 -11.91
C ALA A 382 -19.83 15.14 -11.81
N ALA A 383 -19.65 16.16 -10.97
CA ALA A 383 -20.58 17.30 -10.87
C ALA A 383 -20.65 18.13 -12.16
N GLU A 384 -19.59 18.15 -12.96
CA GLU A 384 -19.52 18.80 -14.29
C GLU A 384 -19.92 17.86 -15.45
N GLY A 385 -20.46 16.66 -15.15
CA GLY A 385 -20.99 15.73 -16.13
C GLY A 385 -19.97 14.77 -16.75
N TYR A 386 -18.74 14.73 -16.25
CA TYR A 386 -17.77 13.71 -16.63
C TYR A 386 -18.03 12.37 -15.93
N LYS A 387 -17.43 11.31 -16.46
CA LYS A 387 -17.50 9.94 -15.94
C LYS A 387 -16.14 9.52 -15.35
N PRO A 388 -15.81 9.97 -14.14
CA PRO A 388 -14.52 9.66 -13.54
C PRO A 388 -14.47 8.21 -13.05
N PHE A 389 -13.39 7.50 -13.44
CA PHE A 389 -12.97 6.22 -12.90
C PHE A 389 -11.80 6.46 -11.95
N ALA A 390 -12.09 6.52 -10.64
CA ALA A 390 -11.09 6.66 -9.59
C ALA A 390 -10.55 5.26 -9.23
N ALA A 391 -9.50 4.84 -9.94
CA ALA A 391 -8.90 3.51 -9.79
C ALA A 391 -7.90 3.50 -8.63
N LEU A 392 -8.28 2.85 -7.54
CA LEU A 392 -7.51 2.78 -6.30
C LEU A 392 -7.37 1.33 -5.82
N TYR A 393 -6.33 1.05 -5.04
CA TYR A 393 -6.26 -0.23 -4.33
C TYR A 393 -7.25 -0.25 -3.16
N SER A 394 -7.84 -1.41 -2.91
CA SER A 394 -8.80 -1.60 -1.82
C SER A 394 -8.28 -1.05 -0.48
N THR A 395 -7.06 -1.41 -0.10
CA THR A 395 -6.45 -0.96 1.16
C THR A 395 -6.21 0.55 1.21
N PHE A 396 -5.88 1.19 0.07
CA PHE A 396 -5.61 2.64 0.02
C PHE A 396 -6.88 3.48 -0.04
N LEU A 397 -7.98 2.94 -0.57
CA LEU A 397 -9.29 3.59 -0.55
C LEU A 397 -9.79 3.91 0.88
N GLN A 398 -9.33 3.15 1.88
CA GLN A 398 -9.63 3.42 3.29
C GLN A 398 -9.27 4.85 3.72
N ARG A 399 -8.17 5.40 3.17
CA ARG A 399 -7.72 6.77 3.47
C ARG A 399 -8.71 7.83 2.99
N ALA A 400 -9.48 7.54 1.95
CA ALA A 400 -10.43 8.45 1.33
C ALA A 400 -11.90 8.15 1.69
N TYR A 401 -12.16 7.36 2.73
CA TYR A 401 -13.51 6.92 3.05
C TYR A 401 -14.44 8.09 3.39
N ASP A 402 -13.98 9.09 4.13
CA ASP A 402 -14.77 10.29 4.40
C ASP A 402 -15.20 10.99 3.11
N GLN A 403 -14.30 11.14 2.13
CA GLN A 403 -14.58 11.76 0.84
C GLN A 403 -15.56 10.92 0.00
N VAL A 404 -15.47 9.58 0.11
CA VAL A 404 -16.46 8.69 -0.52
C VAL A 404 -17.85 8.92 0.09
N VAL A 405 -17.96 9.06 1.40
CA VAL A 405 -19.22 9.34 2.10
C VAL A 405 -19.74 10.73 1.79
N HIS A 406 -18.95 11.76 2.11
CA HIS A 406 -19.38 13.15 2.12
C HIS A 406 -19.43 13.75 0.72
N ASP A 407 -18.35 13.59 -0.07
CA ASP A 407 -18.22 14.30 -1.34
C ASP A 407 -18.91 13.56 -2.50
N VAL A 408 -19.11 12.23 -2.35
CA VAL A 408 -19.69 11.40 -3.40
C VAL A 408 -21.06 10.85 -3.04
N ALA A 409 -21.16 10.02 -1.98
CA ALA A 409 -22.37 9.26 -1.71
C ALA A 409 -23.54 10.14 -1.25
N ILE A 410 -23.31 11.08 -0.32
CA ILE A 410 -24.35 12.01 0.16
C ILE A 410 -24.88 12.87 -0.99
N GLN A 411 -24.01 13.25 -1.93
CA GLN A 411 -24.37 14.08 -3.08
C GLN A 411 -24.93 13.26 -4.27
N GLY A 412 -24.87 11.93 -4.19
CA GLY A 412 -25.34 11.05 -5.27
C GLY A 412 -24.54 11.16 -6.55
N LEU A 413 -23.28 11.61 -6.50
CA LEU A 413 -22.46 11.85 -7.67
C LEU A 413 -22.01 10.54 -8.32
N PRO A 414 -22.11 10.42 -9.66
CA PRO A 414 -21.82 9.18 -10.39
C PRO A 414 -20.31 8.96 -10.57
N VAL A 415 -19.58 8.78 -9.48
CA VAL A 415 -18.17 8.38 -9.49
C VAL A 415 -18.07 6.86 -9.59
N ARG A 416 -17.15 6.37 -10.44
CA ARG A 416 -16.84 4.96 -10.64
C ARG A 416 -15.58 4.62 -9.86
N PHE A 417 -15.64 3.58 -9.02
CA PHE A 417 -14.53 3.10 -8.20
C PHE A 417 -14.09 1.71 -8.66
N PRO A 418 -13.16 1.58 -9.63
CA PRO A 418 -12.44 0.35 -9.84
C PRO A 418 -11.53 0.09 -8.65
N ILE A 419 -11.78 -1.00 -7.92
CA ILE A 419 -11.06 -1.34 -6.69
C ILE A 419 -10.14 -2.52 -6.98
N ASP A 420 -8.87 -2.23 -7.24
CA ASP A 420 -7.85 -3.23 -7.48
C ASP A 420 -7.30 -3.78 -6.16
N ARG A 421 -6.68 -4.96 -6.18
CA ARG A 421 -6.13 -5.66 -5.01
C ARG A 421 -7.18 -5.94 -3.92
N ALA A 422 -8.39 -6.29 -4.33
CA ALA A 422 -9.40 -6.81 -3.41
C ALA A 422 -8.99 -8.20 -2.90
N GLY A 423 -9.28 -8.50 -1.64
CA GLY A 423 -8.94 -9.78 -1.03
C GLY A 423 -7.48 -9.88 -0.58
N PHE A 424 -6.95 -11.08 -0.51
CA PHE A 424 -5.57 -11.34 -0.12
C PHE A 424 -4.60 -11.00 -1.25
N VAL A 425 -3.54 -10.26 -0.93
CA VAL A 425 -2.55 -9.80 -1.92
C VAL A 425 -1.20 -10.51 -1.83
N GLY A 426 -1.03 -11.37 -0.84
CA GLY A 426 0.15 -12.21 -0.70
C GLY A 426 1.29 -11.55 0.07
N ALA A 427 2.41 -11.33 -0.59
CA ALA A 427 3.70 -11.01 0.01
C ALA A 427 3.77 -9.72 0.85
N ASP A 428 2.83 -8.79 0.69
CA ASP A 428 2.78 -7.53 1.44
C ASP A 428 1.92 -7.63 2.72
N GLY A 429 1.26 -8.77 2.93
CA GLY A 429 0.58 -9.11 4.17
C GLY A 429 -0.62 -8.23 4.52
N PRO A 430 -0.90 -8.06 5.83
CA PRO A 430 -2.13 -7.43 6.31
C PRO A 430 -2.30 -5.98 5.90
N THR A 431 -1.22 -5.26 5.67
CA THR A 431 -1.23 -3.84 5.32
C THR A 431 -1.74 -3.57 3.90
N HIS A 432 -1.68 -4.56 3.02
CA HIS A 432 -2.09 -4.45 1.63
C HIS A 432 -3.33 -5.30 1.30
N ALA A 433 -3.82 -6.14 2.23
CA ALA A 433 -5.01 -6.94 2.02
C ALA A 433 -6.25 -6.05 1.82
N GLY A 434 -7.01 -6.34 0.77
CA GLY A 434 -8.27 -5.67 0.43
C GLY A 434 -9.44 -6.27 1.18
N SER A 435 -9.47 -6.10 2.50
CA SER A 435 -10.40 -6.82 3.39
C SER A 435 -11.71 -6.08 3.63
N PHE A 436 -11.71 -4.75 3.59
CA PHE A 436 -12.77 -3.95 4.23
C PHE A 436 -13.67 -3.18 3.25
N ASP A 437 -13.29 -3.05 1.97
CA ASP A 437 -14.00 -2.23 0.99
C ASP A 437 -15.48 -2.59 0.85
N THR A 438 -15.82 -3.89 0.79
CA THR A 438 -17.23 -4.33 0.73
C THR A 438 -17.99 -3.88 1.97
N ALA A 439 -17.42 -4.04 3.16
CA ALA A 439 -18.08 -3.71 4.42
C ALA A 439 -18.41 -2.21 4.51
N PHE A 440 -17.43 -1.33 4.23
CA PHE A 440 -17.65 0.10 4.38
C PHE A 440 -18.41 0.74 3.20
N LEU A 441 -18.35 0.19 1.98
CA LEU A 441 -19.10 0.72 0.84
C LEU A 441 -20.56 0.23 0.83
N ALA A 442 -20.81 -1.03 1.18
CA ALA A 442 -22.17 -1.57 1.16
C ALA A 442 -23.10 -0.96 2.24
N THR A 443 -22.55 -0.26 3.23
CA THR A 443 -23.35 0.50 4.22
C THR A 443 -23.92 1.80 3.65
N LEU A 444 -23.33 2.37 2.58
CA LEU A 444 -23.67 3.69 2.08
C LEU A 444 -24.98 3.68 1.26
N PRO A 445 -25.96 4.53 1.57
CA PRO A 445 -27.18 4.67 0.76
C PRO A 445 -26.86 5.06 -0.69
N GLY A 446 -27.62 4.53 -1.65
CA GLY A 446 -27.48 4.86 -3.07
C GLY A 446 -26.24 4.32 -3.77
N PHE A 447 -25.35 3.62 -3.06
CA PHE A 447 -24.14 3.05 -3.63
C PHE A 447 -24.39 1.69 -4.30
N VAL A 448 -23.75 1.44 -5.45
CA VAL A 448 -23.73 0.11 -6.08
C VAL A 448 -22.38 -0.53 -5.83
N VAL A 449 -22.37 -1.77 -5.30
CA VAL A 449 -21.15 -2.52 -4.95
C VAL A 449 -21.13 -3.86 -5.65
N MET A 450 -20.18 -4.07 -6.55
CA MET A 450 -19.99 -5.28 -7.36
C MET A 450 -18.67 -5.98 -7.04
N ALA A 451 -18.58 -7.29 -7.30
CA ALA A 451 -17.34 -8.04 -7.28
C ALA A 451 -17.28 -9.00 -8.47
N ALA A 452 -16.20 -8.93 -9.23
CA ALA A 452 -15.99 -9.78 -10.39
C ALA A 452 -15.64 -11.21 -9.96
N ALA A 453 -16.41 -12.20 -10.45
CA ALA A 453 -16.13 -13.60 -10.21
C ALA A 453 -14.95 -14.11 -11.06
N ASP A 454 -14.79 -13.55 -12.26
CA ASP A 454 -13.76 -13.87 -13.23
C ASP A 454 -13.47 -12.65 -14.13
N GLU A 455 -12.55 -12.81 -15.08
CA GLU A 455 -12.13 -11.76 -16.01
C GLU A 455 -13.21 -11.35 -17.02
N ALA A 456 -14.14 -12.25 -17.36
CA ALA A 456 -15.27 -11.93 -18.24
C ALA A 456 -16.31 -11.06 -17.49
N GLU A 457 -16.61 -11.40 -16.23
CA GLU A 457 -17.49 -10.60 -15.36
C GLU A 457 -16.89 -9.21 -15.12
N LEU A 458 -15.56 -9.09 -15.01
CA LEU A 458 -14.91 -7.79 -14.89
C LEU A 458 -15.18 -6.89 -16.12
N LYS A 459 -15.12 -7.43 -17.34
CA LYS A 459 -15.47 -6.67 -18.55
C LYS A 459 -16.93 -6.21 -18.54
N HIS A 460 -17.87 -7.06 -18.07
CA HIS A 460 -19.27 -6.69 -17.91
C HIS A 460 -19.43 -5.56 -16.87
N MET A 461 -18.70 -5.62 -15.76
CA MET A 461 -18.76 -4.60 -14.70
C MET A 461 -18.18 -3.25 -15.14
N VAL A 462 -17.08 -3.24 -15.91
CA VAL A 462 -16.52 -2.01 -16.48
C VAL A 462 -17.55 -1.33 -17.39
N ARG A 463 -18.18 -2.07 -18.30
CA ARG A 463 -19.22 -1.52 -19.18
C ARG A 463 -20.46 -1.07 -18.41
N THR A 464 -20.88 -1.83 -17.41
CA THR A 464 -22.00 -1.47 -16.54
C THR A 464 -21.71 -0.15 -15.81
N ALA A 465 -20.51 0.00 -15.24
CA ALA A 465 -20.09 1.21 -14.56
C ALA A 465 -20.01 2.42 -15.52
N ALA A 466 -19.53 2.22 -16.76
CA ALA A 466 -19.50 3.28 -17.77
C ALA A 466 -20.89 3.77 -18.16
N ALA A 467 -21.89 2.89 -18.13
CA ALA A 467 -23.29 3.19 -18.49
C ALA A 467 -24.13 3.67 -17.29
N TYR A 468 -23.64 3.56 -16.06
CA TYR A 468 -24.43 3.86 -14.85
C TYR A 468 -24.20 5.29 -14.37
N ASP A 469 -25.24 6.14 -14.45
CA ASP A 469 -25.18 7.56 -14.08
C ASP A 469 -26.12 7.93 -12.91
N ALA A 470 -26.78 6.94 -12.27
CA ALA A 470 -27.75 7.21 -11.21
C ALA A 470 -27.14 7.42 -9.81
N GLY A 471 -25.82 7.27 -9.67
CA GLY A 471 -25.11 7.44 -8.40
C GLY A 471 -23.75 6.75 -8.41
N PRO A 472 -23.08 6.65 -7.27
CA PRO A 472 -21.77 6.02 -7.18
C PRO A 472 -21.83 4.50 -7.37
N ILE A 473 -20.82 3.97 -8.05
CA ILE A 473 -20.71 2.55 -8.36
C ILE A 473 -19.26 2.07 -8.18
N SER A 474 -19.09 0.92 -7.53
CA SER A 474 -17.81 0.26 -7.38
C SER A 474 -17.83 -1.16 -7.92
N PHE A 475 -16.68 -1.62 -8.38
CA PHE A 475 -16.44 -3.02 -8.69
C PHE A 475 -15.03 -3.39 -8.26
N ARG A 476 -14.94 -4.52 -7.55
CA ARG A 476 -13.69 -5.01 -6.97
C ARG A 476 -13.17 -6.24 -7.70
N TYR A 477 -11.85 -6.34 -7.80
CA TYR A 477 -11.16 -7.48 -8.41
C TYR A 477 -9.79 -7.72 -7.75
N PRO A 478 -9.28 -8.97 -7.76
CA PRO A 478 -8.06 -9.30 -7.04
C PRO A 478 -6.79 -8.91 -7.80
N ARG A 479 -5.67 -8.97 -7.10
CA ARG A 479 -4.35 -9.01 -7.71
C ARG A 479 -4.10 -10.38 -8.37
N GLY A 480 -3.58 -10.41 -9.59
CA GLY A 480 -3.15 -11.64 -10.24
C GLY A 480 -3.81 -11.91 -11.57
N GLU A 481 -3.64 -13.15 -12.01
CA GLU A 481 -4.18 -13.63 -13.28
C GLU A 481 -5.66 -14.01 -13.14
N GLY A 482 -6.40 -13.91 -14.24
CA GLY A 482 -7.74 -14.49 -14.37
C GLY A 482 -7.72 -16.00 -14.28
N VAL A 483 -8.89 -16.62 -14.26
CA VAL A 483 -9.04 -18.08 -14.19
C VAL A 483 -8.99 -18.75 -15.56
N GLY A 484 -8.97 -17.97 -16.65
CA GLY A 484 -8.84 -18.45 -18.02
C GLY A 484 -10.17 -18.74 -18.71
N VAL A 485 -11.24 -18.00 -18.36
CA VAL A 485 -12.53 -18.11 -19.03
C VAL A 485 -12.54 -17.39 -20.39
N ASP A 486 -13.42 -17.81 -21.28
CA ASP A 486 -13.67 -17.13 -22.55
C ASP A 486 -14.23 -15.72 -22.29
N MET A 487 -13.55 -14.71 -22.79
CA MET A 487 -13.95 -13.32 -22.63
C MET A 487 -14.70 -12.79 -23.85
N PRO A 488 -15.80 -12.04 -23.67
CA PRO A 488 -16.46 -11.35 -24.77
C PRO A 488 -15.55 -10.26 -25.34
N ALA A 489 -15.72 -9.94 -26.63
CA ALA A 489 -14.99 -8.85 -27.26
C ALA A 489 -15.22 -7.50 -26.52
N ARG A 490 -16.46 -7.26 -26.10
CA ARG A 490 -16.87 -6.15 -25.22
C ARG A 490 -17.81 -6.67 -24.15
N GLY A 491 -17.74 -6.13 -22.93
CA GLY A 491 -18.66 -6.48 -21.85
C GLY A 491 -20.13 -6.22 -22.20
N GLU A 492 -21.06 -6.79 -21.43
CA GLU A 492 -22.50 -6.48 -21.48
C GLU A 492 -22.87 -5.62 -20.27
N ILE A 493 -23.95 -4.86 -20.39
CA ILE A 493 -24.48 -4.10 -19.23
C ILE A 493 -25.26 -5.06 -18.36
N LEU A 494 -24.81 -5.23 -17.12
CA LEU A 494 -25.47 -6.05 -16.12
C LEU A 494 -26.73 -5.35 -15.58
N GLN A 495 -27.77 -6.11 -15.34
CA GLN A 495 -28.92 -5.60 -14.60
C GLN A 495 -28.51 -5.39 -13.13
N ILE A 496 -28.58 -4.15 -12.65
CA ILE A 496 -28.19 -3.80 -11.29
C ILE A 496 -28.98 -4.62 -10.26
N GLY A 497 -28.25 -5.22 -9.30
CA GLY A 497 -28.82 -6.04 -8.24
C GLY A 497 -29.29 -7.42 -8.69
N LYS A 498 -28.82 -7.94 -9.83
CA LYS A 498 -29.13 -9.31 -10.29
C LYS A 498 -27.89 -10.19 -10.33
N GLY A 499 -27.95 -11.26 -9.53
CA GLY A 499 -27.02 -12.39 -9.60
C GLY A 499 -27.38 -13.40 -10.68
N ARG A 500 -26.67 -14.53 -10.68
CA ARG A 500 -26.93 -15.66 -11.61
C ARG A 500 -26.70 -17.01 -10.92
N ILE A 501 -27.47 -18.02 -11.30
CA ILE A 501 -27.17 -19.42 -10.95
C ILE A 501 -26.22 -19.96 -12.02
N VAL A 502 -25.09 -20.51 -11.59
CA VAL A 502 -24.06 -21.07 -12.46
C VAL A 502 -24.18 -22.59 -12.51
N LYS A 503 -24.63 -23.21 -11.42
CA LYS A 503 -24.87 -24.63 -11.32
C LYS A 503 -26.11 -24.88 -10.46
N GLU A 504 -27.00 -25.75 -10.87
CA GLU A 504 -28.20 -26.11 -10.12
C GLU A 504 -28.01 -27.33 -9.24
N GLY A 505 -28.67 -27.35 -8.08
CA GLY A 505 -28.71 -28.43 -7.12
C GLY A 505 -29.91 -28.26 -6.18
N THR A 506 -30.05 -29.08 -5.14
CA THR A 506 -31.25 -29.10 -4.31
C THR A 506 -30.98 -29.18 -2.81
N LYS A 507 -29.77 -29.48 -2.35
CA LYS A 507 -29.47 -29.69 -0.93
C LYS A 507 -28.72 -28.50 -0.30
N VAL A 508 -27.65 -28.07 -0.96
CA VAL A 508 -26.78 -26.98 -0.49
C VAL A 508 -26.79 -25.88 -1.53
N ALA A 509 -26.84 -24.64 -1.09
CA ALA A 509 -26.61 -23.46 -1.93
C ALA A 509 -25.30 -22.78 -1.51
N LEU A 510 -24.39 -22.58 -2.46
CA LEU A 510 -23.20 -21.76 -2.32
C LEU A 510 -23.42 -20.46 -3.08
N LEU A 511 -23.47 -19.35 -2.36
CA LEU A 511 -23.66 -18.01 -2.92
C LEU A 511 -22.36 -17.25 -2.81
N SER A 512 -21.60 -17.21 -3.91
CA SER A 512 -20.30 -16.57 -4.00
C SER A 512 -20.42 -15.08 -4.32
N PHE A 513 -19.53 -14.29 -3.74
CA PHE A 513 -19.33 -12.88 -4.08
C PHE A 513 -17.87 -12.66 -4.48
N GLY A 514 -17.62 -12.49 -5.77
CA GLY A 514 -16.29 -12.34 -6.34
C GLY A 514 -15.59 -13.66 -6.65
N THR A 515 -14.27 -13.67 -6.70
CA THR A 515 -13.44 -14.73 -7.29
C THR A 515 -13.47 -16.08 -6.60
N ARG A 516 -14.06 -16.20 -5.41
CA ARG A 516 -14.27 -17.50 -4.75
C ARG A 516 -15.31 -18.39 -5.47
N LEU A 517 -15.91 -17.90 -6.57
CA LEU A 517 -16.82 -18.69 -7.40
C LEU A 517 -16.16 -19.96 -7.93
N ALA A 518 -14.90 -19.88 -8.36
CA ALA A 518 -14.14 -21.05 -8.84
C ALA A 518 -14.00 -22.12 -7.75
N ASP A 519 -13.66 -21.72 -6.51
CA ASP A 519 -13.58 -22.64 -5.37
C ASP A 519 -14.94 -23.23 -5.00
N CYS A 520 -16.02 -22.45 -5.13
CA CYS A 520 -17.39 -22.93 -4.93
C CYS A 520 -17.79 -24.00 -5.96
N LEU A 521 -17.41 -23.85 -7.22
CA LEU A 521 -17.68 -24.82 -8.27
C LEU A 521 -16.94 -26.14 -8.00
N LEU A 522 -15.64 -26.08 -7.64
CA LEU A 522 -14.84 -27.25 -7.27
C LEU A 522 -15.38 -27.93 -5.99
N ALA A 523 -15.77 -27.14 -4.99
CA ALA A 523 -16.39 -27.66 -3.77
C ALA A 523 -17.75 -28.36 -4.06
N ALA A 524 -18.53 -27.83 -4.99
CA ALA A 524 -19.80 -28.45 -5.40
C ALA A 524 -19.59 -29.82 -6.05
N GLU A 525 -18.50 -30.04 -6.78
CA GLU A 525 -18.14 -31.38 -7.34
C GLU A 525 -17.88 -32.39 -6.22
N ASP A 526 -17.10 -32.00 -5.19
CA ASP A 526 -16.82 -32.85 -4.04
C ASP A 526 -18.08 -33.17 -3.23
N LEU A 527 -18.95 -32.15 -3.03
CA LEU A 527 -20.21 -32.33 -2.32
C LEU A 527 -21.17 -33.26 -3.06
N GLU A 528 -21.22 -33.16 -4.40
CA GLU A 528 -22.01 -34.08 -5.24
C GLU A 528 -21.49 -35.52 -5.16
N ALA A 529 -20.17 -35.73 -5.20
CA ALA A 529 -19.57 -37.04 -5.01
C ALA A 529 -19.95 -37.65 -3.64
N ALA A 530 -20.25 -36.80 -2.64
CA ALA A 530 -20.72 -37.20 -1.33
C ALA A 530 -22.27 -37.27 -1.21
N GLY A 531 -23.01 -37.16 -2.31
CA GLY A 531 -24.48 -37.21 -2.36
C GLY A 531 -25.19 -35.91 -1.95
N LEU A 532 -24.50 -34.80 -1.98
CA LEU A 532 -25.04 -33.46 -1.68
C LEU A 532 -25.13 -32.61 -2.95
N THR A 533 -26.26 -32.70 -3.66
CA THR A 533 -26.48 -31.86 -4.86
C THR A 533 -26.45 -30.39 -4.48
N THR A 534 -25.58 -29.61 -5.17
CA THR A 534 -25.21 -28.27 -4.74
C THR A 534 -25.50 -27.23 -5.83
N THR A 535 -26.31 -26.22 -5.48
CA THR A 535 -26.47 -25.02 -6.30
C THR A 535 -25.27 -24.10 -6.07
N VAL A 536 -24.68 -23.58 -7.14
CA VAL A 536 -23.67 -22.52 -7.07
C VAL A 536 -24.22 -21.29 -7.77
N ALA A 537 -24.24 -20.17 -7.06
CA ALA A 537 -24.70 -18.89 -7.58
C ALA A 537 -23.63 -17.80 -7.37
N ASP A 538 -23.52 -16.93 -8.37
CA ASP A 538 -22.69 -15.73 -8.36
C ASP A 538 -23.60 -14.54 -8.00
N ALA A 539 -23.36 -13.93 -6.85
CA ALA A 539 -24.15 -12.81 -6.37
C ALA A 539 -23.95 -11.55 -7.20
N ARG A 540 -22.76 -11.35 -7.81
CA ARG A 540 -22.35 -10.14 -8.55
C ARG A 540 -22.41 -8.85 -7.73
N PHE A 541 -23.45 -8.65 -6.93
CA PHE A 541 -23.76 -7.43 -6.18
C PHE A 541 -23.86 -7.70 -4.67
N ALA A 542 -23.08 -6.96 -3.89
CA ALA A 542 -23.33 -6.84 -2.44
C ALA A 542 -24.39 -5.75 -2.16
N LYS A 543 -24.53 -4.79 -3.08
CA LYS A 543 -25.54 -3.73 -3.00
C LYS A 543 -25.90 -3.22 -4.41
N PRO A 544 -27.20 -3.16 -4.76
CA PRO A 544 -28.30 -3.80 -4.01
C PRO A 544 -28.20 -5.33 -4.08
N LEU A 545 -28.69 -6.01 -3.06
CA LEU A 545 -28.78 -7.48 -3.05
C LEU A 545 -29.83 -7.97 -4.05
N ASP A 546 -29.62 -9.13 -4.68
CA ASP A 546 -30.67 -9.87 -5.39
C ASP A 546 -31.59 -10.60 -4.40
N HIS A 547 -32.56 -9.89 -3.89
CA HIS A 547 -33.54 -10.44 -2.92
C HIS A 547 -34.29 -11.65 -3.47
N GLU A 548 -34.57 -11.70 -4.78
CA GLU A 548 -35.26 -12.80 -5.42
C GLU A 548 -34.42 -14.07 -5.43
N LEU A 549 -33.18 -13.96 -5.90
CA LEU A 549 -32.22 -15.06 -5.89
C LEU A 549 -31.98 -15.58 -4.47
N ILE A 550 -31.73 -14.71 -3.51
CA ILE A 550 -31.46 -15.09 -2.11
C ILE A 550 -32.69 -15.80 -1.51
N ARG A 551 -33.90 -15.29 -1.77
CA ARG A 551 -35.15 -15.91 -1.32
C ARG A 551 -35.34 -17.29 -1.94
N GLN A 552 -35.06 -17.45 -3.24
CA GLN A 552 -35.10 -18.74 -3.95
C GLN A 552 -34.12 -19.74 -3.32
N LEU A 553 -32.85 -19.34 -3.11
CA LEU A 553 -31.87 -20.21 -2.49
C LEU A 553 -32.25 -20.61 -1.05
N ALA A 554 -32.74 -19.65 -0.25
CA ALA A 554 -33.15 -19.91 1.13
C ALA A 554 -34.37 -20.85 1.25
N ARG A 555 -35.30 -20.81 0.31
CA ARG A 555 -36.54 -21.63 0.37
C ARG A 555 -36.36 -23.04 -0.20
N HIS A 556 -35.44 -23.23 -1.12
CA HIS A 556 -35.29 -24.50 -1.86
C HIS A 556 -34.12 -25.34 -1.42
N HIS A 557 -33.30 -24.89 -0.45
CA HIS A 557 -32.16 -25.63 0.05
C HIS A 557 -32.19 -25.78 1.57
N GLU A 558 -31.63 -26.85 2.07
CA GLU A 558 -31.45 -27.10 3.49
C GLU A 558 -30.42 -26.16 4.11
N MET A 559 -29.47 -25.71 3.29
CA MET A 559 -28.32 -24.91 3.71
C MET A 559 -27.98 -23.85 2.67
N LEU A 560 -27.67 -22.65 3.15
CA LEU A 560 -27.11 -21.56 2.37
C LEU A 560 -25.74 -21.18 2.94
N ILE A 561 -24.73 -21.13 2.09
CA ILE A 561 -23.40 -20.65 2.46
C ILE A 561 -23.05 -19.44 1.58
N THR A 562 -22.73 -18.32 2.20
CA THR A 562 -22.15 -17.17 1.50
C THR A 562 -20.62 -17.27 1.56
N VAL A 563 -19.95 -16.98 0.45
CA VAL A 563 -18.49 -17.03 0.36
C VAL A 563 -17.96 -15.73 -0.25
N GLU A 564 -17.11 -15.02 0.51
CA GLU A 564 -16.49 -13.79 0.06
C GLU A 564 -15.05 -13.66 0.59
N GLU A 565 -14.19 -13.04 -0.20
CA GLU A 565 -12.85 -12.62 0.21
C GLU A 565 -12.90 -11.20 0.76
N GLY A 566 -13.61 -11.06 1.88
CA GLY A 566 -13.87 -9.81 2.60
C GLY A 566 -14.02 -10.07 4.09
N SER A 567 -14.06 -9.01 4.91
CA SER A 567 -14.20 -9.10 6.36
C SER A 567 -15.65 -9.34 6.81
N VAL A 568 -15.81 -9.65 8.09
CA VAL A 568 -17.11 -9.56 8.78
C VAL A 568 -17.69 -8.15 8.56
N GLY A 569 -19.01 -8.07 8.32
CA GLY A 569 -19.69 -6.83 7.95
C GLY A 569 -19.88 -6.65 6.43
N GLY A 570 -19.24 -7.49 5.60
CA GLY A 570 -19.37 -7.47 4.16
C GLY A 570 -20.64 -8.11 3.61
N PHE A 571 -20.52 -8.76 2.43
CA PHE A 571 -21.64 -9.34 1.68
C PHE A 571 -22.45 -10.36 2.50
N GLY A 572 -21.78 -11.32 3.15
CA GLY A 572 -22.46 -12.34 3.94
C GLY A 572 -23.29 -11.75 5.09
N SER A 573 -22.83 -10.66 5.71
CA SER A 573 -23.58 -9.94 6.74
C SER A 573 -24.83 -9.26 6.19
N GLN A 574 -24.77 -8.67 5.00
CA GLN A 574 -25.93 -8.07 4.33
C GLN A 574 -26.97 -9.14 3.98
N VAL A 575 -26.53 -10.31 3.49
CA VAL A 575 -27.42 -11.46 3.22
C VAL A 575 -28.08 -11.96 4.50
N MET A 576 -27.31 -12.14 5.58
CA MET A 576 -27.86 -12.58 6.87
C MET A 576 -28.88 -11.60 7.43
N GLN A 577 -28.61 -10.30 7.36
CA GLN A 577 -29.57 -9.27 7.79
C GLN A 577 -30.85 -9.33 6.96
N TYR A 578 -30.76 -9.47 5.65
CA TYR A 578 -31.92 -9.62 4.78
C TYR A 578 -32.76 -10.87 5.16
N LEU A 579 -32.11 -12.04 5.28
CA LEU A 579 -32.79 -13.29 5.63
C LEU A 579 -33.52 -13.21 6.98
N SER A 580 -32.87 -12.57 7.97
CA SER A 580 -33.46 -12.34 9.29
C SER A 580 -34.68 -11.42 9.24
N SER A 581 -34.55 -10.28 8.51
CA SER A 581 -35.64 -9.29 8.40
C SER A 581 -36.88 -9.82 7.67
N GLU A 582 -36.69 -10.77 6.74
CA GLU A 582 -37.77 -11.40 5.97
C GLU A 582 -38.32 -12.68 6.62
N GLY A 583 -37.84 -13.07 7.82
CA GLY A 583 -38.26 -14.29 8.51
C GLY A 583 -37.85 -15.59 7.79
N LEU A 584 -36.88 -15.51 6.87
CA LEU A 584 -36.43 -16.68 6.08
C LEU A 584 -35.56 -17.66 6.90
N LEU A 585 -35.13 -17.26 8.09
CA LEU A 585 -34.40 -18.11 9.03
C LEU A 585 -35.36 -18.94 9.94
N ASP A 586 -36.61 -18.60 10.04
CA ASP A 586 -37.58 -19.19 11.00
C ASP A 586 -37.95 -20.65 10.65
N ASN A 587 -37.71 -21.07 9.42
CA ASN A 587 -38.01 -22.41 8.93
C ASN A 587 -36.84 -23.40 9.00
N GLY A 588 -35.82 -23.10 9.82
CA GLY A 588 -34.69 -24.03 10.07
C GLY A 588 -33.59 -24.03 9.00
N LEU A 589 -33.53 -23.03 8.13
CA LEU A 589 -32.46 -22.86 7.19
C LEU A 589 -31.10 -22.78 7.92
N LYS A 590 -30.17 -23.64 7.55
CA LYS A 590 -28.79 -23.57 8.05
C LYS A 590 -27.99 -22.56 7.22
N ILE A 591 -27.56 -21.48 7.85
CA ILE A 591 -26.72 -20.48 7.17
C ILE A 591 -25.30 -20.44 7.76
N ARG A 592 -24.30 -20.27 6.90
CA ARG A 592 -22.91 -19.97 7.27
C ARG A 592 -22.34 -18.90 6.33
N SER A 593 -21.61 -17.94 6.88
CA SER A 593 -20.83 -16.98 6.12
C SER A 593 -19.36 -17.37 6.20
N LEU A 594 -18.74 -17.61 5.06
CA LEU A 594 -17.31 -17.78 4.90
C LEU A 594 -16.71 -16.44 4.48
N VAL A 595 -15.91 -15.88 5.37
CA VAL A 595 -15.25 -14.56 5.27
C VAL A 595 -13.83 -14.68 5.77
N MET A 596 -13.02 -13.66 5.53
CA MET A 596 -11.71 -13.57 6.18
C MET A 596 -11.87 -13.63 7.70
N PRO A 597 -11.08 -14.44 8.42
CA PRO A 597 -11.14 -14.54 9.87
C PRO A 597 -10.82 -13.18 10.52
N ASP A 598 -11.36 -12.95 11.72
CA ASP A 598 -11.13 -11.70 12.49
C ASP A 598 -9.71 -11.66 13.10
N ILE A 599 -8.72 -11.78 12.23
CA ILE A 599 -7.29 -11.68 12.54
C ILE A 599 -6.56 -10.93 11.40
N TRP A 600 -5.40 -10.36 11.71
CA TRP A 600 -4.51 -9.83 10.70
C TRP A 600 -3.72 -10.97 10.05
N MET A 601 -4.09 -11.32 8.81
CA MET A 601 -3.44 -12.41 8.08
C MET A 601 -2.02 -12.02 7.66
N GLU A 602 -1.06 -12.84 8.08
CA GLU A 602 0.36 -12.63 7.73
C GLU A 602 0.61 -12.86 6.24
N GLN A 603 1.76 -12.36 5.77
CA GLN A 603 2.19 -12.54 4.39
C GLN A 603 2.41 -14.02 4.05
N ALA A 604 1.81 -14.48 2.97
CA ALA A 604 2.01 -15.79 2.38
C ALA A 604 1.63 -15.74 0.89
N LYS A 605 1.62 -16.86 0.20
CA LYS A 605 0.98 -16.93 -1.11
C LYS A 605 -0.54 -16.79 -0.96
N PRO A 606 -1.26 -16.11 -1.89
CA PRO A 606 -2.71 -15.94 -1.79
C PRO A 606 -3.47 -17.25 -1.59
N GLU A 607 -3.04 -18.34 -2.25
CA GLU A 607 -3.65 -19.68 -2.11
C GLU A 607 -3.54 -20.20 -0.66
N ALA A 608 -2.36 -20.05 -0.05
CA ALA A 608 -2.14 -20.46 1.34
C ALA A 608 -2.95 -19.58 2.32
N MET A 609 -3.08 -18.27 2.04
CA MET A 609 -3.90 -17.37 2.84
C MET A 609 -5.38 -17.75 2.76
N ASN A 610 -5.89 -18.07 1.56
CA ASN A 610 -7.27 -18.52 1.38
C ASN A 610 -7.53 -19.88 2.06
N ALA A 611 -6.60 -20.83 1.98
CA ALA A 611 -6.70 -22.11 2.68
C ALA A 611 -6.72 -21.89 4.22
N HIS A 612 -5.85 -21.04 4.74
CA HIS A 612 -5.84 -20.70 6.16
C HIS A 612 -7.15 -20.02 6.62
N ALA A 613 -7.73 -19.19 5.75
CA ALA A 613 -9.02 -18.55 6.00
C ALA A 613 -10.21 -19.52 5.84
N GLY A 614 -10.01 -20.71 5.29
CA GLY A 614 -11.07 -21.66 4.97
C GLY A 614 -11.96 -21.20 3.81
N LEU A 615 -11.45 -20.37 2.92
CA LEU A 615 -12.14 -19.83 1.75
C LEU A 615 -11.84 -20.61 0.46
N ASP A 616 -11.01 -21.64 0.55
CA ASP A 616 -10.68 -22.56 -0.52
C ASP A 616 -11.70 -23.73 -0.63
N ARG A 617 -11.55 -24.53 -1.67
CA ARG A 617 -12.37 -25.75 -1.91
C ARG A 617 -12.55 -26.60 -0.66
N ALA A 618 -11.45 -26.92 0.04
CA ALA A 618 -11.47 -27.80 1.21
C ALA A 618 -12.20 -27.17 2.42
N GLY A 619 -11.97 -25.90 2.67
CA GLY A 619 -12.64 -25.12 3.73
C GLY A 619 -14.15 -25.03 3.51
N ILE A 620 -14.60 -24.78 2.27
CA ILE A 620 -16.02 -24.77 1.89
C ILE A 620 -16.66 -26.12 2.16
N VAL A 621 -16.08 -27.21 1.66
CA VAL A 621 -16.56 -28.60 1.86
C VAL A 621 -16.63 -28.94 3.34
N SER A 622 -15.55 -28.66 4.11
CA SER A 622 -15.50 -28.90 5.55
C SER A 622 -16.61 -28.17 6.30
N THR A 623 -16.88 -26.93 5.91
CA THR A 623 -17.95 -26.12 6.54
C THR A 623 -19.35 -26.71 6.27
N VAL A 624 -19.61 -27.21 5.06
CA VAL A 624 -20.88 -27.90 4.74
C VAL A 624 -21.05 -29.15 5.61
N PHE A 625 -20.06 -30.04 5.67
CA PHE A 625 -20.15 -31.26 6.48
C PHE A 625 -20.35 -30.97 7.97
N ARG A 626 -19.58 -30.02 8.51
CA ARG A 626 -19.70 -29.60 9.91
C ARG A 626 -21.09 -29.05 10.23
N ALA A 627 -21.65 -28.22 9.36
CA ALA A 627 -22.96 -27.63 9.55
C ALA A 627 -24.11 -28.65 9.40
N LEU A 628 -23.89 -29.75 8.65
CA LEU A 628 -24.83 -30.87 8.54
C LEU A 628 -24.68 -31.91 9.67
N GLY A 629 -23.72 -31.72 10.61
CA GLY A 629 -23.43 -32.69 11.68
C GLY A 629 -22.81 -34.01 11.16
N ARG A 630 -22.23 -33.98 9.96
CA ARG A 630 -21.53 -35.14 9.38
C ARG A 630 -20.05 -35.01 9.68
N GLY A 631 -19.42 -36.12 10.13
CA GLY A 631 -17.96 -36.15 10.26
C GLY A 631 -17.31 -35.87 8.89
N VAL A 632 -16.24 -35.06 8.91
CA VAL A 632 -15.44 -34.84 7.69
C VAL A 632 -14.84 -36.20 7.32
N ALA A 633 -15.27 -36.78 6.21
CA ALA A 633 -14.60 -37.96 5.68
C ALA A 633 -13.16 -37.53 5.32
N VAL A 634 -12.16 -38.04 6.07
CA VAL A 634 -10.74 -37.90 5.78
C VAL A 634 -10.48 -38.68 4.48
N GLY A 635 -10.57 -38.01 3.34
CA GLY A 635 -10.48 -38.68 2.05
C GLY A 635 -10.39 -37.74 0.86
N VAL A 636 -9.98 -36.48 1.06
CA VAL A 636 -9.54 -35.64 -0.07
C VAL A 636 -8.02 -35.54 0.03
N ALA A 637 -7.37 -36.51 -0.59
CA ALA A 637 -5.92 -36.50 -0.77
C ALA A 637 -5.54 -35.46 -1.82
N GLY A 638 -4.48 -34.75 -1.54
CA GLY A 638 -3.53 -33.91 -2.18
C GLY A 638 -3.65 -33.45 -3.61
#